data_a783c185ab78df04c4886fae189ec7c1
#
_entry.id   a783c185ab78df04c4886fae189ec7c1
#
_cell.length_a   1.000
_cell.length_b   1.000
_cell.length_c   1.000
_cell.angle_alpha   90.00
_cell.angle_beta   90.00
_cell.angle_gamma   90.00
#
_symmetry.space_group_name_H-M   'P 1'
#
loop_
_entity.id
_entity.type
_entity.pdbx_description
1 polymer ?
#
loop_
_entity_poly.entity_id
_entity_poly.type
_entity_poly.pdbx_seq_one_letter_code
_entity_poly.pdbx_strand_id
1 'polypeptide(L)'
;MPRTHPIEDYRNFGIMAHIDAGKTTTTERILYYTGKSHKIGEVHDGAATMDWMEQEQERGITITSAATTAVWKDKRLNIIDTPGHVDFTIEVERSLRVLDGAVCVLDSNQGVEPQTETVWRQGDKYKVPRIVFCNKMDKIGADFFKCLDDIKKRLGAKPVAIQLPIGAENNFKGIVDLVRMKGVVWDDETLGAKYEDVDIPAELADQAAEYRTALVEAAVELDDDAMAAYLDGNEPDEATLKKLIRKAVTTGAFYPVLAGSAFKNKGVQPLLDAVVDYLPSPIEVPDIRGIDAKTGEEVKRKSSDSEPLSVLAFKIMDDPFVGTITFCRVYSGKLESGSGVVNSTRDKKERIGRMLLMHANNREDIKEAYAGDIVALAGLKDVRTGDTLCDPAKPVILEKMEFPDPVIEIAIEPKSKADQEKLGIALSKLANEDPSFRVSTDPESGQTILKGMGELHLDIKVDILKRTYKVEANIGAPQVAYREKITKPVVVDYTHKKQTGGSGQFARVKIEVEPNEPGKGFEFDAKIVGGSVPKEYIPGVNKGVESVMGSGVLAGFPVVDTKVSLVDGAYHDVDSSVMAFEIASRAAMREALQKGGSVLLEPIMKVEVVTPEEYTGSVIGDLNSRRGQIQGQDMRGNAVVINAMVPLANMFGY
;
A
#
# COMPACT_ATOMS: atom_id res chain seq x y z
N MET A 1 -9.93 -32.60 12.52
CA MET A 1 -9.07 -33.52 11.73
C MET A 1 -7.61 -33.19 12.04
N PRO A 2 -6.72 -34.16 12.09
CA PRO A 2 -5.29 -33.85 12.27
C PRO A 2 -4.77 -33.05 11.08
N ARG A 3 -3.67 -32.34 11.30
CA ARG A 3 -2.94 -31.59 10.27
C ARG A 3 -2.59 -32.50 9.10
N THR A 4 -2.84 -32.08 7.86
CA THR A 4 -2.58 -32.90 6.66
C THR A 4 -1.10 -32.97 6.30
N HIS A 5 -0.35 -31.89 6.59
CA HIS A 5 1.09 -31.79 6.37
C HIS A 5 1.75 -31.24 7.63
N PRO A 6 2.95 -31.69 8.01
CA PRO A 6 3.70 -31.05 9.07
C PRO A 6 4.10 -29.61 8.66
N ILE A 7 4.25 -28.73 9.63
CA ILE A 7 4.49 -27.30 9.38
C ILE A 7 5.81 -27.05 8.61
N GLU A 8 6.83 -27.89 8.80
CA GLU A 8 8.09 -27.85 8.06
C GLU A 8 7.91 -28.11 6.56
N ASP A 9 6.80 -28.69 6.14
CA ASP A 9 6.46 -28.96 4.75
C ASP A 9 5.59 -27.87 4.10
N TYR A 10 5.33 -26.79 4.82
CA TYR A 10 4.62 -25.63 4.29
C TYR A 10 5.59 -24.67 3.59
N ARG A 11 5.10 -24.10 2.48
CA ARG A 11 5.74 -22.97 1.79
C ARG A 11 4.70 -21.91 1.54
N ASN A 12 4.74 -20.85 2.35
CA ASN A 12 3.88 -19.68 2.20
C ASN A 12 4.66 -18.65 1.37
N PHE A 13 4.41 -18.59 0.09
CA PHE A 13 5.16 -17.72 -0.79
C PHE A 13 4.29 -16.91 -1.74
N GLY A 14 4.83 -15.80 -2.18
CA GLY A 14 4.21 -14.93 -3.17
C GLY A 14 5.08 -14.78 -4.40
N ILE A 15 4.46 -14.26 -5.45
CA ILE A 15 5.12 -13.93 -6.70
C ILE A 15 5.10 -12.42 -6.86
N MET A 16 6.26 -11.81 -6.99
CA MET A 16 6.46 -10.37 -7.12
C MET A 16 7.17 -10.08 -8.45
N ALA A 17 6.72 -9.08 -9.15
CA ALA A 17 7.25 -8.74 -10.47
C ALA A 17 6.86 -7.33 -10.90
N HIS A 18 7.59 -6.80 -11.88
CA HIS A 18 7.14 -5.67 -12.68
C HIS A 18 5.94 -6.07 -13.55
N ILE A 19 5.12 -5.09 -13.96
CA ILE A 19 4.04 -5.30 -14.93
C ILE A 19 4.61 -5.96 -16.20
N ASP A 20 3.87 -6.89 -16.75
CA ASP A 20 4.22 -7.62 -17.97
C ASP A 20 5.50 -8.48 -17.88
N ALA A 21 6.09 -8.67 -16.70
CA ALA A 21 7.19 -9.62 -16.55
C ALA A 21 6.76 -11.10 -16.64
N GLY A 22 5.46 -11.36 -16.68
CA GLY A 22 4.90 -12.71 -16.78
C GLY A 22 4.56 -13.34 -15.44
N LYS A 23 4.25 -12.51 -14.44
CA LYS A 23 3.86 -12.95 -13.10
C LYS A 23 2.62 -13.86 -13.13
N THR A 24 1.53 -13.40 -13.69
CA THR A 24 0.27 -14.17 -13.76
C THR A 24 0.44 -15.43 -14.61
N THR A 25 1.14 -15.36 -15.73
CA THR A 25 1.45 -16.52 -16.55
C THR A 25 2.25 -17.57 -15.77
N THR A 26 3.23 -17.14 -15.00
CA THR A 26 4.01 -18.04 -14.12
C THR A 26 3.13 -18.70 -13.07
N THR A 27 2.26 -17.95 -12.42
CA THR A 27 1.30 -18.46 -11.43
C THR A 27 0.36 -19.49 -12.06
N GLU A 28 -0.20 -19.20 -13.23
CA GLU A 28 -1.10 -20.12 -13.95
C GLU A 28 -0.41 -21.43 -14.32
N ARG A 29 0.86 -21.39 -14.74
CA ARG A 29 1.65 -22.61 -15.01
C ARG A 29 1.93 -23.42 -13.75
N ILE A 30 2.21 -22.74 -12.62
CA ILE A 30 2.35 -23.40 -11.32
C ILE A 30 1.07 -24.14 -10.95
N LEU A 31 -0.08 -23.50 -11.09
CA LEU A 31 -1.39 -24.12 -10.80
C LEU A 31 -1.67 -25.31 -11.74
N TYR A 32 -1.32 -25.19 -13.00
CA TYR A 32 -1.49 -26.27 -13.97
C TYR A 32 -0.64 -27.49 -13.62
N TYR A 33 0.66 -27.32 -13.36
CA TYR A 33 1.56 -28.44 -13.05
C TYR A 33 1.33 -29.04 -11.67
N THR A 34 0.74 -28.32 -10.74
CA THR A 34 0.32 -28.86 -9.44
C THR A 34 -1.05 -29.55 -9.47
N GLY A 35 -1.70 -29.61 -10.65
CA GLY A 35 -3.00 -30.25 -10.85
C GLY A 35 -4.20 -29.47 -10.31
N LYS A 36 -4.03 -28.21 -9.96
CA LYS A 36 -5.12 -27.35 -9.47
C LYS A 36 -5.92 -26.67 -10.57
N SER A 37 -5.37 -26.60 -11.78
CA SER A 37 -6.07 -26.15 -12.98
C SER A 37 -6.02 -27.23 -14.05
N HIS A 38 -7.13 -27.45 -14.73
CA HIS A 38 -7.22 -28.42 -15.84
C HIS A 38 -6.87 -27.83 -17.21
N LYS A 39 -6.84 -26.51 -17.28
CA LYS A 39 -6.49 -25.76 -18.49
C LYS A 39 -5.44 -24.72 -18.15
N ILE A 40 -4.58 -24.44 -19.11
CA ILE A 40 -3.67 -23.32 -19.02
C ILE A 40 -4.48 -22.04 -19.25
N GLY A 41 -4.58 -21.18 -18.21
CA GLY A 41 -5.18 -19.87 -18.30
C GLY A 41 -4.20 -18.88 -18.98
N GLU A 42 -4.67 -18.11 -19.94
CA GLU A 42 -3.91 -17.06 -20.58
C GLU A 42 -4.41 -15.68 -20.15
N VAL A 43 -3.48 -14.78 -19.83
CA VAL A 43 -3.79 -13.42 -19.37
C VAL A 43 -4.49 -12.62 -20.48
N HIS A 44 -4.01 -12.75 -21.71
CA HIS A 44 -4.56 -12.03 -22.86
C HIS A 44 -5.99 -12.45 -23.22
N ASP A 45 -6.38 -13.66 -22.87
CA ASP A 45 -7.73 -14.17 -23.10
C ASP A 45 -8.67 -13.94 -21.91
N GLY A 46 -8.19 -13.29 -20.83
CA GLY A 46 -8.96 -13.07 -19.61
C GLY A 46 -9.30 -14.37 -18.86
N ALA A 47 -8.56 -15.43 -19.13
CA ALA A 47 -8.84 -16.77 -18.60
C ALA A 47 -7.96 -17.17 -17.40
N ALA A 48 -7.18 -16.24 -16.85
CA ALA A 48 -6.31 -16.50 -15.72
C ALA A 48 -7.13 -16.75 -14.44
N THR A 49 -6.86 -17.87 -13.76
CA THR A 49 -7.63 -18.34 -12.60
C THR A 49 -7.50 -17.40 -11.38
N MET A 50 -6.35 -16.77 -11.22
CA MET A 50 -6.08 -15.87 -10.10
C MET A 50 -6.61 -14.45 -10.35
N ASP A 51 -6.96 -14.09 -11.59
CA ASP A 51 -7.56 -12.81 -11.95
C ASP A 51 -9.09 -12.95 -11.91
N TRP A 52 -9.68 -12.78 -10.75
CA TRP A 52 -11.11 -13.05 -10.52
C TRP A 52 -11.99 -11.79 -10.68
N MET A 53 -11.43 -10.60 -10.68
CA MET A 53 -12.17 -9.35 -10.91
C MET A 53 -12.31 -9.07 -12.42
N GLU A 54 -13.47 -8.55 -12.82
CA GLU A 54 -13.68 -8.11 -14.21
C GLU A 54 -12.61 -7.09 -14.66
N GLN A 55 -12.24 -6.16 -13.77
CA GLN A 55 -11.23 -5.15 -14.03
C GLN A 55 -9.84 -5.76 -14.26
N GLU A 56 -9.51 -6.85 -13.57
CA GLU A 56 -8.27 -7.59 -13.78
C GLU A 56 -8.25 -8.28 -15.15
N GLN A 57 -9.34 -8.97 -15.47
CA GLN A 57 -9.48 -9.71 -16.74
C GLN A 57 -9.45 -8.78 -17.96
N GLU A 58 -10.17 -7.66 -17.90
CA GLU A 58 -10.22 -6.68 -19.00
C GLU A 58 -8.88 -5.98 -19.24
N ARG A 59 -8.13 -5.71 -18.19
CA ARG A 59 -6.87 -4.97 -18.26
C ARG A 59 -5.63 -5.87 -18.36
N GLY A 60 -5.80 -7.17 -18.11
CA GLY A 60 -4.70 -8.14 -18.10
C GLY A 60 -3.66 -7.88 -17.00
N ILE A 61 -4.07 -7.28 -15.89
CA ILE A 61 -3.20 -6.97 -14.74
C ILE A 61 -3.81 -7.47 -13.44
N THR A 62 -2.95 -7.84 -12.50
CA THR A 62 -3.37 -8.19 -11.14
C THR A 62 -3.58 -6.92 -10.32
N ILE A 63 -4.78 -6.73 -9.79
CA ILE A 63 -5.17 -5.58 -8.99
C ILE A 63 -5.16 -5.93 -7.51
N THR A 64 -5.73 -7.09 -7.16
CA THR A 64 -5.80 -7.58 -5.79
C THR A 64 -5.02 -8.88 -5.63
N SER A 65 -4.51 -9.10 -4.42
CA SER A 65 -3.87 -10.38 -4.09
C SER A 65 -4.91 -11.49 -4.08
N ALA A 66 -4.59 -12.61 -4.70
CA ALA A 66 -5.36 -13.84 -4.63
C ALA A 66 -4.53 -14.92 -3.95
N ALA A 67 -5.17 -15.74 -3.11
CA ALA A 67 -4.51 -16.82 -2.38
C ALA A 67 -5.06 -18.17 -2.83
N THR A 68 -4.18 -19.13 -3.04
CA THR A 68 -4.57 -20.50 -3.37
C THR A 68 -3.63 -21.52 -2.73
N THR A 69 -4.12 -22.72 -2.56
CA THR A 69 -3.37 -23.85 -1.99
C THR A 69 -3.10 -24.91 -3.06
N ALA A 70 -1.89 -25.43 -3.10
CA ALA A 70 -1.45 -26.49 -3.97
C ALA A 70 -0.49 -27.44 -3.26
N VAL A 71 -0.16 -28.57 -3.90
CA VAL A 71 0.82 -29.53 -3.39
C VAL A 71 1.82 -29.86 -4.48
N TRP A 72 3.10 -29.83 -4.11
CA TRP A 72 4.21 -30.23 -4.97
C TRP A 72 5.23 -31.04 -4.18
N LYS A 73 5.57 -32.23 -4.65
CA LYS A 73 6.50 -33.16 -3.95
C LYS A 73 6.14 -33.34 -2.47
N ASP A 74 4.87 -33.59 -2.18
CA ASP A 74 4.31 -33.76 -0.82
C ASP A 74 4.47 -32.52 0.10
N LYS A 75 4.84 -31.36 -0.45
CA LYS A 75 4.86 -30.08 0.28
C LYS A 75 3.61 -29.29 -0.02
N ARG A 76 3.06 -28.66 1.02
CA ARG A 76 1.90 -27.78 0.89
C ARG A 76 2.36 -26.36 0.51
N LEU A 77 1.89 -25.90 -0.63
CA LEU A 77 2.18 -24.56 -1.14
C LEU A 77 0.97 -23.68 -0.92
N ASN A 78 1.15 -22.59 -0.21
CA ASN A 78 0.18 -21.50 -0.15
C ASN A 78 0.75 -20.35 -0.99
N ILE A 79 0.07 -20.06 -2.09
CA ILE A 79 0.54 -19.12 -3.11
C ILE A 79 -0.29 -17.85 -3.04
N ILE A 80 0.38 -16.71 -2.91
CA ILE A 80 -0.25 -15.39 -2.96
C ILE A 80 0.26 -14.66 -4.18
N ASP A 81 -0.61 -14.39 -5.14
CA ASP A 81 -0.31 -13.57 -6.30
C ASP A 81 -0.48 -12.09 -5.92
N THR A 82 0.52 -11.27 -6.19
CA THR A 82 0.56 -9.86 -5.80
C THR A 82 0.52 -8.94 -7.02
N PRO A 83 -0.10 -7.75 -6.92
CA PRO A 83 -0.05 -6.77 -7.99
C PRO A 83 1.38 -6.34 -8.32
N GLY A 84 1.62 -6.00 -9.58
CA GLY A 84 2.90 -5.45 -10.03
C GLY A 84 2.87 -3.94 -10.25
N HIS A 85 1.70 -3.32 -10.23
CA HIS A 85 1.55 -1.89 -10.49
C HIS A 85 1.75 -1.05 -9.23
N VAL A 86 2.45 0.09 -9.35
CA VAL A 86 2.77 0.98 -8.22
C VAL A 86 1.54 1.52 -7.50
N ASP A 87 0.42 1.68 -8.19
CA ASP A 87 -0.85 2.14 -7.60
C ASP A 87 -1.41 1.14 -6.57
N PHE A 88 -0.98 -0.12 -6.63
CA PHE A 88 -1.40 -1.18 -5.71
C PHE A 88 -0.32 -1.55 -4.70
N THR A 89 0.54 -0.63 -4.33
CA THR A 89 1.59 -0.81 -3.33
C THR A 89 1.07 -1.43 -2.03
N ILE A 90 -0.14 -1.07 -1.61
CA ILE A 90 -0.77 -1.62 -0.40
C ILE A 90 -1.03 -3.13 -0.50
N GLU A 91 -1.45 -3.63 -1.65
CA GLU A 91 -1.66 -5.06 -1.85
C GLU A 91 -0.35 -5.83 -1.79
N VAL A 92 0.73 -5.25 -2.29
CA VAL A 92 2.08 -5.80 -2.17
C VAL A 92 2.53 -5.80 -0.70
N GLU A 93 2.35 -4.70 0.03
CA GLU A 93 2.67 -4.59 1.46
C GLU A 93 1.92 -5.64 2.29
N ARG A 94 0.62 -5.81 2.07
CA ARG A 94 -0.19 -6.83 2.73
C ARG A 94 0.35 -8.24 2.49
N SER A 95 0.66 -8.54 1.24
CA SER A 95 1.17 -9.86 0.84
C SER A 95 2.53 -10.13 1.46
N LEU A 96 3.47 -9.20 1.34
CA LEU A 96 4.83 -9.36 1.88
C LEU A 96 4.84 -9.53 3.40
N ARG A 97 3.89 -8.92 4.10
CA ARG A 97 3.80 -9.04 5.56
C ARG A 97 3.48 -10.46 6.01
N VAL A 98 2.73 -11.22 5.23
CA VAL A 98 2.26 -12.56 5.58
C VAL A 98 3.01 -13.69 4.88
N LEU A 99 3.94 -13.37 4.00
CA LEU A 99 4.75 -14.35 3.28
C LEU A 99 6.00 -14.76 4.07
N ASP A 100 6.38 -16.03 3.94
CA ASP A 100 7.65 -16.55 4.44
C ASP A 100 8.74 -16.50 3.36
N GLY A 101 8.36 -16.42 2.10
CA GLY A 101 9.27 -16.31 0.99
C GLY A 101 8.59 -15.76 -0.26
N ALA A 102 9.37 -15.42 -1.27
CA ALA A 102 8.86 -14.89 -2.52
C ALA A 102 9.69 -15.34 -3.73
N VAL A 103 9.03 -15.39 -4.88
CA VAL A 103 9.66 -15.54 -6.19
C VAL A 103 9.59 -14.18 -6.88
N CYS A 104 10.75 -13.61 -7.20
CA CYS A 104 10.86 -12.39 -7.99
C CYS A 104 11.00 -12.75 -9.46
N VAL A 105 10.03 -12.39 -10.28
CA VAL A 105 10.00 -12.68 -11.72
C VAL A 105 10.52 -11.47 -12.49
N LEU A 106 11.55 -11.67 -13.30
CA LEU A 106 12.13 -10.66 -14.19
C LEU A 106 11.82 -10.99 -15.64
N ASP A 107 11.59 -9.96 -16.45
CA ASP A 107 11.60 -10.10 -17.91
C ASP A 107 13.06 -10.11 -18.39
N SER A 108 13.50 -11.21 -18.96
CA SER A 108 14.90 -11.38 -19.39
C SER A 108 15.37 -10.38 -20.46
N ASN A 109 14.44 -9.77 -21.19
CA ASN A 109 14.76 -8.70 -22.14
C ASN A 109 14.96 -7.36 -21.44
N GLN A 110 14.12 -7.04 -20.46
CA GLN A 110 14.14 -5.73 -19.78
C GLN A 110 15.11 -5.70 -18.60
N GLY A 111 15.31 -6.84 -17.94
CA GLY A 111 16.10 -6.91 -16.69
C GLY A 111 15.35 -6.34 -15.50
N VAL A 112 16.05 -5.60 -14.65
CA VAL A 112 15.45 -4.93 -13.49
C VAL A 112 14.82 -3.61 -13.95
N GLU A 113 13.53 -3.46 -13.65
CA GLU A 113 12.72 -2.30 -14.02
C GLU A 113 12.34 -1.49 -12.75
N PRO A 114 11.86 -0.23 -12.89
CA PRO A 114 11.56 0.61 -11.71
C PRO A 114 10.60 -0.02 -10.70
N GLN A 115 9.56 -0.72 -11.16
CA GLN A 115 8.64 -1.43 -10.26
C GLN A 115 9.30 -2.62 -9.58
N THR A 116 10.23 -3.30 -10.26
CA THR A 116 11.05 -4.34 -9.65
C THR A 116 11.85 -3.78 -8.48
N GLU A 117 12.46 -2.61 -8.64
CA GLU A 117 13.20 -1.94 -7.57
C GLU A 117 12.29 -1.62 -6.38
N THR A 118 11.07 -1.16 -6.64
CA THR A 118 10.11 -0.81 -5.61
C THR A 118 9.69 -2.04 -4.80
N VAL A 119 9.25 -3.11 -5.47
CA VAL A 119 8.81 -4.34 -4.78
C VAL A 119 9.98 -5.04 -4.08
N TRP A 120 11.17 -4.96 -4.64
CA TRP A 120 12.38 -5.49 -4.00
C TRP A 120 12.71 -4.78 -2.70
N ARG A 121 12.64 -3.45 -2.67
CA ARG A 121 12.83 -2.66 -1.45
C ARG A 121 11.79 -2.96 -0.38
N GLN A 122 10.54 -3.20 -0.78
CA GLN A 122 9.49 -3.65 0.13
C GLN A 122 9.82 -5.05 0.70
N GLY A 123 10.34 -5.94 -0.12
CA GLY A 123 10.83 -7.24 0.32
C GLY A 123 11.97 -7.13 1.33
N ASP A 124 12.89 -6.20 1.13
CA ASP A 124 13.98 -5.91 2.08
C ASP A 124 13.44 -5.36 3.41
N LYS A 125 12.45 -4.48 3.37
CA LYS A 125 11.79 -3.93 4.57
C LYS A 125 11.24 -5.03 5.48
N TYR A 126 10.61 -6.04 4.92
CA TYR A 126 10.05 -7.17 5.66
C TYR A 126 11.00 -8.35 5.76
N LYS A 127 12.22 -8.24 5.25
CA LYS A 127 13.25 -9.30 5.27
C LYS A 127 12.74 -10.62 4.68
N VAL A 128 11.98 -10.54 3.60
CA VAL A 128 11.40 -11.71 2.93
C VAL A 128 12.48 -12.47 2.17
N PRO A 129 12.75 -13.75 2.47
CA PRO A 129 13.60 -14.60 1.64
C PRO A 129 13.10 -14.72 0.21
N ARG A 130 14.00 -14.62 -0.77
CA ARG A 130 13.64 -14.57 -2.18
C ARG A 130 14.52 -15.44 -3.06
N ILE A 131 13.90 -15.98 -4.11
CA ILE A 131 14.58 -16.55 -5.27
C ILE A 131 14.15 -15.74 -6.50
N VAL A 132 14.98 -15.73 -7.54
CA VAL A 132 14.75 -14.94 -8.75
C VAL A 132 14.52 -15.86 -9.95
N PHE A 133 13.49 -15.59 -10.73
CA PHE A 133 13.16 -16.30 -11.95
C PHE A 133 13.25 -15.36 -13.14
N CYS A 134 14.25 -15.56 -13.99
CA CYS A 134 14.41 -14.84 -15.26
C CYS A 134 13.50 -15.47 -16.31
N ASN A 135 12.32 -14.90 -16.45
CA ASN A 135 11.27 -15.35 -17.35
C ASN A 135 11.44 -14.80 -18.77
N LYS A 136 10.66 -15.31 -19.69
CA LYS A 136 10.64 -14.86 -21.09
C LYS A 136 11.97 -15.03 -21.83
N MET A 137 12.68 -16.11 -21.54
CA MET A 137 13.92 -16.44 -22.25
C MET A 137 13.72 -16.71 -23.75
N ASP A 138 12.49 -16.96 -24.18
CA ASP A 138 12.07 -17.11 -25.58
C ASP A 138 11.89 -15.79 -26.34
N LYS A 139 11.85 -14.66 -25.63
CA LYS A 139 11.62 -13.34 -26.19
C LYS A 139 12.87 -12.79 -26.90
N ILE A 140 12.68 -12.09 -28.02
CA ILE A 140 13.78 -11.42 -28.73
C ILE A 140 14.46 -10.43 -27.79
N GLY A 141 15.79 -10.49 -27.71
CA GLY A 141 16.59 -9.67 -26.82
C GLY A 141 16.73 -10.21 -25.40
N ALA A 142 16.23 -11.42 -25.12
CA ALA A 142 16.40 -12.05 -23.82
C ALA A 142 17.87 -12.30 -23.49
N ASP A 143 18.30 -11.84 -22.32
CA ASP A 143 19.68 -11.95 -21.83
C ASP A 143 19.69 -12.23 -20.32
N PHE A 144 19.96 -13.49 -19.97
CA PHE A 144 20.05 -13.94 -18.58
C PHE A 144 21.17 -13.23 -17.80
N PHE A 145 22.31 -13.02 -18.44
CA PHE A 145 23.49 -12.42 -17.80
C PHE A 145 23.30 -10.92 -17.52
N LYS A 146 22.54 -10.24 -18.37
CA LYS A 146 22.09 -8.87 -18.10
C LYS A 146 21.24 -8.81 -16.82
N CYS A 147 20.35 -9.77 -16.61
CA CYS A 147 19.56 -9.85 -15.37
C CYS A 147 20.43 -10.00 -14.13
N LEU A 148 21.46 -10.86 -14.19
CA LEU A 148 22.43 -11.01 -13.09
C LEU A 148 23.14 -9.69 -12.79
N ASP A 149 23.61 -8.99 -13.82
CA ASP A 149 24.30 -7.71 -13.67
C ASP A 149 23.36 -6.62 -13.12
N ASP A 150 22.14 -6.55 -13.60
CA ASP A 150 21.12 -5.61 -13.13
C ASP A 150 20.76 -5.83 -11.66
N ILE A 151 20.60 -7.06 -11.22
CA ILE A 151 20.36 -7.38 -9.81
C ILE A 151 21.50 -6.84 -8.93
N LYS A 152 22.73 -7.02 -9.37
CA LYS A 152 23.91 -6.53 -8.66
C LYS A 152 23.96 -5.00 -8.61
N LYS A 153 23.79 -4.34 -9.75
CA LYS A 153 23.95 -2.90 -9.89
C LYS A 153 22.75 -2.09 -9.41
N ARG A 154 21.55 -2.52 -9.75
CA ARG A 154 20.32 -1.76 -9.49
C ARG A 154 19.63 -2.13 -8.18
N LEU A 155 19.71 -3.38 -7.76
CA LEU A 155 19.12 -3.84 -6.49
C LEU A 155 20.12 -3.87 -5.34
N GLY A 156 21.42 -3.77 -5.63
CA GLY A 156 22.47 -3.87 -4.61
C GLY A 156 22.50 -5.24 -3.92
N ALA A 157 21.97 -6.28 -4.58
CA ALA A 157 21.88 -7.63 -4.07
C ALA A 157 22.97 -8.53 -4.68
N LYS A 158 23.24 -9.67 -4.03
CA LYS A 158 24.18 -10.66 -4.54
C LYS A 158 23.43 -11.78 -5.25
N PRO A 159 23.35 -11.78 -6.60
CA PRO A 159 22.75 -12.87 -7.34
C PRO A 159 23.74 -14.02 -7.49
N VAL A 160 23.24 -15.25 -7.41
CA VAL A 160 24.03 -16.45 -7.70
C VAL A 160 23.21 -17.35 -8.62
N ALA A 161 23.68 -17.56 -9.85
CA ALA A 161 23.01 -18.43 -10.79
C ALA A 161 23.05 -19.88 -10.30
N ILE A 162 21.90 -20.52 -10.19
CA ILE A 162 21.78 -21.96 -9.95
C ILE A 162 21.37 -22.72 -11.21
N GLN A 163 21.07 -21.99 -12.25
CA GLN A 163 20.76 -22.49 -13.59
C GLN A 163 21.39 -21.57 -14.63
N LEU A 164 21.64 -22.11 -15.80
CA LEU A 164 21.98 -21.34 -17.00
C LEU A 164 20.98 -21.72 -18.11
N PRO A 165 20.58 -20.76 -18.98
CA PRO A 165 19.72 -21.11 -20.12
C PRO A 165 20.46 -21.92 -21.17
N ILE A 166 19.77 -22.87 -21.80
CA ILE A 166 20.23 -23.55 -23.00
C ILE A 166 19.61 -22.83 -24.18
N GLY A 167 20.39 -21.97 -24.84
CA GLY A 167 19.93 -21.09 -25.89
C GLY A 167 19.18 -19.86 -25.37
N ALA A 168 18.75 -19.03 -26.28
CA ALA A 168 17.94 -17.84 -26.01
C ALA A 168 17.02 -17.56 -27.19
N GLU A 169 16.00 -16.75 -27.01
CA GLU A 169 15.03 -16.39 -28.04
C GLU A 169 14.35 -17.66 -28.62
N ASN A 170 14.29 -17.78 -29.93
CA ASN A 170 13.70 -18.95 -30.62
C ASN A 170 14.47 -20.25 -30.38
N ASN A 171 15.72 -20.16 -29.95
CA ASN A 171 16.59 -21.30 -29.66
C ASN A 171 16.57 -21.74 -28.19
N PHE A 172 15.77 -21.12 -27.38
CA PHE A 172 15.62 -21.49 -25.97
C PHE A 172 14.97 -22.88 -25.85
N LYS A 173 15.70 -23.85 -25.32
CA LYS A 173 15.28 -25.26 -25.25
C LYS A 173 15.08 -25.74 -23.81
N GLY A 174 15.81 -25.18 -22.86
CA GLY A 174 15.82 -25.65 -21.49
C GLY A 174 16.88 -24.96 -20.67
N ILE A 175 17.33 -25.64 -19.64
CA ILE A 175 18.27 -25.09 -18.67
C ILE A 175 19.40 -26.08 -18.37
N VAL A 176 20.51 -25.54 -17.88
CA VAL A 176 21.55 -26.32 -17.19
C VAL A 176 21.32 -26.15 -15.70
N ASP A 177 21.08 -27.26 -15.01
CA ASP A 177 21.00 -27.29 -13.54
C ASP A 177 22.42 -27.36 -12.96
N LEU A 178 22.90 -26.26 -12.40
CA LEU A 178 24.26 -26.16 -11.84
C LEU A 178 24.42 -26.92 -10.52
N VAL A 179 23.34 -27.23 -9.83
CA VAL A 179 23.39 -28.02 -8.59
C VAL A 179 23.68 -29.48 -8.88
N ARG A 180 23.06 -30.04 -9.93
CA ARG A 180 23.25 -31.44 -10.37
C ARG A 180 24.26 -31.59 -11.50
N MET A 181 24.62 -30.51 -12.17
CA MET A 181 25.44 -30.51 -13.40
C MET A 181 24.84 -31.37 -14.50
N LYS A 182 23.56 -31.14 -14.77
CA LYS A 182 22.79 -31.78 -15.84
C LYS A 182 22.06 -30.73 -16.67
N GLY A 183 21.88 -31.01 -17.96
CA GLY A 183 20.93 -30.26 -18.77
C GLY A 183 19.50 -30.78 -18.55
N VAL A 184 18.51 -29.92 -18.69
CA VAL A 184 17.09 -30.26 -18.64
C VAL A 184 16.42 -29.63 -19.84
N VAL A 185 15.76 -30.42 -20.69
CA VAL A 185 15.09 -29.95 -21.90
C VAL A 185 13.61 -30.37 -21.90
N TRP A 186 12.77 -29.54 -22.47
CA TRP A 186 11.32 -29.74 -22.51
C TRP A 186 10.86 -30.18 -23.91
N ASP A 187 9.84 -31.04 -23.93
CA ASP A 187 9.11 -31.44 -25.11
C ASP A 187 8.01 -30.39 -25.43
N ASP A 188 8.10 -29.76 -26.59
CA ASP A 188 7.14 -28.76 -27.05
C ASP A 188 5.73 -29.31 -27.31
N GLU A 189 5.60 -30.59 -27.61
CA GLU A 189 4.32 -31.22 -27.98
C GLU A 189 3.41 -31.51 -26.76
N THR A 190 3.95 -31.54 -25.56
CA THR A 190 3.22 -31.95 -24.35
C THR A 190 2.83 -30.81 -23.43
N LEU A 191 2.85 -29.56 -23.89
CA LEU A 191 2.64 -28.36 -23.07
C LEU A 191 3.55 -28.32 -21.81
N GLY A 192 4.79 -28.78 -21.98
CA GLY A 192 5.79 -28.82 -20.92
C GLY A 192 5.62 -29.93 -19.88
N ALA A 193 4.65 -30.82 -20.03
CA ALA A 193 4.43 -31.93 -19.09
C ALA A 193 5.60 -32.94 -19.10
N LYS A 194 6.24 -33.12 -20.25
CA LYS A 194 7.39 -34.00 -20.40
C LYS A 194 8.67 -33.19 -20.53
N TYR A 195 9.64 -33.52 -19.73
CA TYR A 195 10.99 -32.99 -19.78
C TYR A 195 11.97 -34.09 -19.36
N GLU A 196 13.20 -33.99 -19.81
CA GLU A 196 14.21 -35.01 -19.56
C GLU A 196 15.57 -34.41 -19.19
N ASP A 197 16.31 -35.16 -18.39
CA ASP A 197 17.70 -34.83 -18.10
C ASP A 197 18.54 -35.23 -19.30
N VAL A 198 19.45 -34.37 -19.70
CA VAL A 198 20.42 -34.57 -20.77
C VAL A 198 21.80 -34.17 -20.30
N ASP A 199 22.82 -34.56 -21.03
CA ASP A 199 24.17 -34.06 -20.76
C ASP A 199 24.24 -32.56 -21.08
N ILE A 200 25.11 -31.83 -20.36
CA ILE A 200 25.33 -30.41 -20.61
C ILE A 200 25.86 -30.26 -22.05
N PRO A 201 25.24 -29.40 -22.87
CA PRO A 201 25.75 -29.14 -24.23
C PRO A 201 27.22 -28.74 -24.22
N ALA A 202 27.99 -29.27 -25.15
CA ALA A 202 29.45 -29.05 -25.18
C ALA A 202 29.84 -27.58 -25.27
N GLU A 203 29.05 -26.74 -25.94
CA GLU A 203 29.25 -25.31 -26.07
C GLU A 203 29.04 -24.54 -24.74
N LEU A 204 28.34 -25.13 -23.77
CA LEU A 204 28.07 -24.55 -22.46
C LEU A 204 28.93 -25.16 -21.36
N ALA A 205 29.74 -26.17 -21.63
CA ALA A 205 30.49 -26.90 -20.61
C ALA A 205 31.44 -26.01 -19.81
N ASP A 206 32.18 -25.12 -20.44
CA ASP A 206 33.12 -24.21 -19.77
C ASP A 206 32.39 -23.16 -18.94
N GLN A 207 31.32 -22.57 -19.47
CA GLN A 207 30.48 -21.61 -18.76
C GLN A 207 29.79 -22.26 -17.56
N ALA A 208 29.25 -23.47 -17.74
CA ALA A 208 28.64 -24.21 -16.63
C ALA A 208 29.64 -24.51 -15.52
N ALA A 209 30.87 -24.89 -15.85
CA ALA A 209 31.94 -25.11 -14.87
C ALA A 209 32.29 -23.82 -14.11
N GLU A 210 32.39 -22.69 -14.80
CA GLU A 210 32.66 -21.37 -14.18
C GLU A 210 31.55 -20.97 -13.20
N TYR A 211 30.30 -21.03 -13.62
CA TYR A 211 29.16 -20.67 -12.76
C TYR A 211 28.91 -21.68 -11.64
N ARG A 212 29.21 -22.96 -11.85
CA ARG A 212 29.22 -23.98 -10.79
C ARG A 212 30.24 -23.65 -9.72
N THR A 213 31.44 -23.27 -10.10
CA THR A 213 32.50 -22.85 -9.14
C THR A 213 32.04 -21.64 -8.34
N ALA A 214 31.49 -20.62 -8.98
CA ALA A 214 30.96 -19.45 -8.29
C ALA A 214 29.83 -19.80 -7.30
N LEU A 215 28.94 -20.73 -7.68
CA LEU A 215 27.87 -21.20 -6.79
C LEU A 215 28.41 -21.93 -5.57
N VAL A 216 29.35 -22.87 -5.77
CA VAL A 216 29.93 -23.63 -4.67
C VAL A 216 30.73 -22.73 -3.70
N GLU A 217 31.51 -21.82 -4.23
CA GLU A 217 32.25 -20.85 -3.43
C GLU A 217 31.35 -19.96 -2.58
N ALA A 218 30.28 -19.43 -3.18
CA ALA A 218 29.29 -18.62 -2.46
C ALA A 218 28.58 -19.44 -1.36
N ALA A 219 28.27 -20.70 -1.62
CA ALA A 219 27.58 -21.57 -0.68
C ALA A 219 28.45 -21.98 0.50
N VAL A 220 29.71 -22.41 0.26
CA VAL A 220 30.59 -22.88 1.31
C VAL A 220 31.05 -21.79 2.28
N GLU A 221 31.02 -20.52 1.89
CA GLU A 221 31.27 -19.39 2.77
C GLU A 221 30.32 -19.33 3.97
N LEU A 222 29.16 -19.99 3.90
CA LEU A 222 28.15 -19.99 4.94
C LEU A 222 28.34 -21.05 6.02
N ASP A 223 29.29 -21.96 5.84
CA ASP A 223 29.56 -23.07 6.75
C ASP A 223 31.06 -23.32 6.82
N ASP A 224 31.63 -23.24 8.01
CA ASP A 224 33.09 -23.38 8.22
C ASP A 224 33.60 -24.78 7.88
N ASP A 225 32.81 -25.81 8.17
CA ASP A 225 33.18 -27.19 7.85
C ASP A 225 33.15 -27.44 6.33
N ALA A 226 32.16 -26.92 5.66
CA ALA A 226 32.04 -26.99 4.19
C ALA A 226 33.17 -26.21 3.50
N MET A 227 33.53 -25.05 4.04
CA MET A 227 34.64 -24.25 3.53
C MET A 227 35.99 -25.00 3.70
N ALA A 228 36.24 -25.58 4.86
CA ALA A 228 37.43 -26.35 5.12
C ALA A 228 37.55 -27.56 4.17
N ALA A 229 36.47 -28.30 3.98
CA ALA A 229 36.41 -29.42 3.04
C ALA A 229 36.68 -28.97 1.61
N TYR A 230 36.10 -27.84 1.20
CA TYR A 230 36.31 -27.28 -0.14
C TYR A 230 37.76 -26.87 -0.40
N LEU A 231 38.39 -26.24 0.58
CA LEU A 231 39.83 -25.87 0.51
C LEU A 231 40.75 -27.09 0.41
N ASP A 232 40.32 -28.23 0.96
CA ASP A 232 41.02 -29.52 0.84
C ASP A 232 40.72 -30.27 -0.47
N GLY A 233 39.95 -29.63 -1.39
CA GLY A 233 39.59 -30.18 -2.69
C GLY A 233 38.33 -31.03 -2.71
N ASN A 234 37.54 -31.03 -1.62
CA ASN A 234 36.27 -31.78 -1.53
C ASN A 234 35.08 -30.84 -1.68
N GLU A 235 34.39 -30.90 -2.83
CA GLU A 235 33.14 -30.19 -3.04
C GLU A 235 32.02 -30.78 -2.17
N PRO A 236 31.02 -29.96 -1.72
CA PRO A 236 29.84 -30.48 -1.06
C PRO A 236 29.02 -31.35 -2.03
N ASP A 237 28.38 -32.39 -1.48
CA ASP A 237 27.43 -33.20 -2.25
C ASP A 237 26.16 -32.40 -2.56
N GLU A 238 25.28 -32.95 -3.39
CA GLU A 238 24.03 -32.28 -3.79
C GLU A 238 23.17 -31.89 -2.59
N ALA A 239 22.99 -32.79 -1.63
CA ALA A 239 22.16 -32.53 -0.45
C ALA A 239 22.74 -31.41 0.43
N THR A 240 24.04 -31.42 0.64
CA THR A 240 24.76 -30.36 1.41
C THR A 240 24.69 -29.03 0.67
N LEU A 241 24.90 -29.03 -0.64
CA LEU A 241 24.84 -27.81 -1.45
C LEU A 241 23.43 -27.20 -1.40
N LYS A 242 22.38 -27.99 -1.50
CA LYS A 242 20.99 -27.52 -1.36
C LYS A 242 20.73 -26.92 0.02
N LYS A 243 21.23 -27.51 1.10
CA LYS A 243 21.12 -26.96 2.45
C LYS A 243 21.82 -25.61 2.57
N LEU A 244 23.00 -25.46 1.99
CA LEU A 244 23.74 -24.21 2.01
C LEU A 244 23.06 -23.11 1.21
N ILE A 245 22.51 -23.44 0.05
CA ILE A 245 21.71 -22.49 -0.75
C ILE A 245 20.47 -22.05 0.03
N ARG A 246 19.77 -22.98 0.67
CA ARG A 246 18.61 -22.68 1.52
C ARG A 246 18.98 -21.75 2.67
N LYS A 247 20.10 -21.98 3.32
CA LYS A 247 20.64 -21.09 4.35
C LYS A 247 20.92 -19.69 3.81
N ALA A 248 21.51 -19.59 2.62
CA ALA A 248 21.73 -18.31 1.95
C ALA A 248 20.44 -17.54 1.69
N VAL A 249 19.40 -18.20 1.21
CA VAL A 249 18.09 -17.63 0.96
C VAL A 249 17.45 -17.14 2.26
N THR A 250 17.45 -17.97 3.28
CA THR A 250 16.84 -17.67 4.58
C THR A 250 17.52 -16.50 5.29
N THR A 251 18.84 -16.41 5.18
CA THR A 251 19.64 -15.33 5.80
C THR A 251 19.81 -14.09 4.93
N GLY A 252 19.43 -14.16 3.65
CA GLY A 252 19.65 -13.08 2.69
C GLY A 252 21.08 -12.93 2.21
N ALA A 253 21.93 -13.95 2.39
CA ALA A 253 23.35 -13.91 2.01
C ALA A 253 23.53 -13.80 0.50
N PHE A 254 22.74 -14.52 -0.28
CA PHE A 254 22.62 -14.37 -1.72
C PHE A 254 21.25 -14.83 -2.20
N TYR A 255 20.94 -14.52 -3.46
CA TYR A 255 19.66 -14.84 -4.08
C TYR A 255 19.87 -15.77 -5.27
N PRO A 256 19.37 -17.03 -5.22
CA PRO A 256 19.46 -17.94 -6.36
C PRO A 256 18.69 -17.41 -7.57
N VAL A 257 19.29 -17.52 -8.74
CA VAL A 257 18.69 -17.06 -10.00
C VAL A 257 18.46 -18.25 -10.92
N LEU A 258 17.23 -18.38 -11.38
CA LEU A 258 16.76 -19.42 -12.29
C LEU A 258 16.37 -18.79 -13.64
N ALA A 259 16.23 -19.61 -14.64
CA ALA A 259 15.83 -19.20 -15.99
C ALA A 259 14.68 -20.04 -16.53
N GLY A 260 13.88 -19.47 -17.39
CA GLY A 260 12.79 -20.18 -18.03
C GLY A 260 11.91 -19.30 -18.92
N SER A 261 10.86 -19.90 -19.42
CA SER A 261 9.78 -19.24 -20.13
C SER A 261 8.45 -19.88 -19.74
N ALA A 262 7.70 -19.20 -18.88
CA ALA A 262 6.38 -19.67 -18.46
C ALA A 262 5.43 -19.81 -19.67
N PHE A 263 5.45 -18.84 -20.58
CA PHE A 263 4.63 -18.87 -21.78
C PHE A 263 4.92 -20.08 -22.67
N LYS A 264 6.18 -20.45 -22.82
CA LYS A 264 6.61 -21.64 -23.59
C LYS A 264 6.64 -22.92 -22.77
N ASN A 265 6.15 -22.89 -21.54
CA ASN A 265 6.07 -24.05 -20.65
C ASN A 265 7.43 -24.70 -20.32
N LYS A 266 8.48 -23.90 -20.20
CA LYS A 266 9.85 -24.37 -19.96
C LYS A 266 10.41 -23.75 -18.67
N GLY A 267 10.92 -24.57 -17.78
CA GLY A 267 11.59 -24.14 -16.56
C GLY A 267 10.69 -23.95 -15.34
N VAL A 268 9.39 -24.21 -15.42
CA VAL A 268 8.46 -24.01 -14.30
C VAL A 268 8.59 -25.09 -13.23
N GLN A 269 8.73 -26.36 -13.61
CA GLN A 269 8.90 -27.45 -12.64
C GLN A 269 10.19 -27.29 -11.82
N PRO A 270 11.36 -26.95 -12.39
CA PRO A 270 12.53 -26.59 -11.60
C PRO A 270 12.33 -25.38 -10.70
N LEU A 271 11.50 -24.42 -11.08
CA LEU A 271 11.12 -23.32 -10.21
C LEU A 271 10.34 -23.82 -9.00
N LEU A 272 9.38 -24.71 -9.19
CA LEU A 272 8.64 -25.34 -8.09
C LEU A 272 9.57 -26.15 -7.18
N ASP A 273 10.52 -26.89 -7.76
CA ASP A 273 11.54 -27.59 -6.99
C ASP A 273 12.37 -26.63 -6.15
N ALA A 274 12.77 -25.50 -6.70
CA ALA A 274 13.51 -24.46 -5.99
C ALA A 274 12.71 -23.82 -4.85
N VAL A 275 11.41 -23.62 -5.03
CA VAL A 275 10.52 -23.16 -3.94
C VAL A 275 10.54 -24.15 -2.77
N VAL A 276 10.41 -25.43 -3.06
CA VAL A 276 10.44 -26.48 -2.04
C VAL A 276 11.82 -26.60 -1.38
N ASP A 277 12.89 -26.56 -2.18
CA ASP A 277 14.25 -26.79 -1.70
C ASP A 277 14.86 -25.57 -0.98
N TYR A 278 14.51 -24.35 -1.36
CA TYR A 278 15.25 -23.15 -0.94
C TYR A 278 14.42 -22.11 -0.18
N LEU A 279 13.11 -22.01 -0.39
CA LEU A 279 12.30 -21.11 0.42
C LEU A 279 12.00 -21.70 1.80
N PRO A 280 11.91 -20.85 2.84
CA PRO A 280 11.72 -21.33 4.21
C PRO A 280 10.28 -21.79 4.48
N SER A 281 10.15 -22.68 5.44
CA SER A 281 8.89 -23.00 6.11
C SER A 281 8.56 -21.95 7.18
N PRO A 282 7.33 -21.94 7.74
CA PRO A 282 6.96 -21.02 8.80
C PRO A 282 7.82 -21.09 10.06
N ILE A 283 8.45 -22.23 10.34
CA ILE A 283 9.33 -22.40 11.51
C ILE A 283 10.77 -21.93 11.27
N GLU A 284 11.17 -21.71 10.04
CA GLU A 284 12.51 -21.26 9.68
C GLU A 284 12.63 -19.74 9.58
N VAL A 285 11.53 -19.03 9.64
CA VAL A 285 11.49 -17.57 9.71
C VAL A 285 11.41 -17.11 11.16
N PRO A 286 11.80 -15.85 11.49
CA PRO A 286 11.69 -15.34 12.85
C PRO A 286 10.27 -15.47 13.39
N ASP A 287 10.14 -15.73 14.69
CA ASP A 287 8.85 -15.76 15.38
C ASP A 287 8.13 -14.43 15.22
N ILE A 288 6.80 -14.47 15.09
CA ILE A 288 6.00 -13.25 14.98
C ILE A 288 6.08 -12.44 16.28
N ARG A 289 6.31 -11.15 16.14
CA ARG A 289 6.34 -10.20 17.27
C ARG A 289 5.00 -9.51 17.41
N GLY A 290 4.65 -9.22 18.64
CA GLY A 290 3.47 -8.47 18.98
C GLY A 290 3.61 -7.78 20.32
N ILE A 291 2.57 -7.08 20.74
CA ILE A 291 2.47 -6.39 22.01
C ILE A 291 1.39 -7.07 22.84
N ASP A 292 1.70 -7.44 24.07
CA ASP A 292 0.69 -7.94 25.01
C ASP A 292 -0.37 -6.84 25.23
N ALA A 293 -1.63 -7.16 24.91
CA ALA A 293 -2.72 -6.17 24.97
C ALA A 293 -3.03 -5.69 26.40
N LYS A 294 -2.62 -6.44 27.42
CA LYS A 294 -2.84 -6.09 28.83
C LYS A 294 -1.67 -5.34 29.44
N THR A 295 -0.43 -5.73 29.13
CA THR A 295 0.78 -5.17 29.77
C THR A 295 1.51 -4.15 28.91
N GLY A 296 1.27 -4.14 27.58
CA GLY A 296 1.99 -3.31 26.62
C GLY A 296 3.43 -3.76 26.34
N GLU A 297 3.85 -4.90 26.88
CA GLU A 297 5.17 -5.46 26.67
C GLU A 297 5.27 -6.21 25.35
N GLU A 298 6.47 -6.20 24.75
CA GLU A 298 6.75 -6.97 23.55
C GLU A 298 6.70 -8.47 23.85
N VAL A 299 5.99 -9.24 23.03
CA VAL A 299 5.90 -10.69 23.11
C VAL A 299 6.16 -11.31 21.75
N LYS A 300 6.64 -12.56 21.77
CA LYS A 300 6.84 -13.38 20.57
C LYS A 300 5.94 -14.60 20.62
N ARG A 301 5.48 -15.04 19.47
CA ARG A 301 4.71 -16.29 19.32
C ARG A 301 5.45 -17.20 18.35
N LYS A 302 5.73 -18.43 18.80
CA LYS A 302 6.29 -19.46 17.93
C LYS A 302 5.23 -19.98 16.97
N SER A 303 5.65 -20.39 15.79
CA SER A 303 4.79 -21.08 14.83
C SER A 303 4.50 -22.51 15.28
N SER A 304 3.65 -22.67 16.27
CA SER A 304 3.29 -23.95 16.88
C SER A 304 1.80 -23.99 17.20
N ASP A 305 1.17 -25.16 16.99
CA ASP A 305 -0.24 -25.37 17.30
C ASP A 305 -0.54 -25.34 18.81
N SER A 306 0.47 -25.58 19.66
CA SER A 306 0.34 -25.55 21.12
C SER A 306 0.46 -24.16 21.74
N GLU A 307 0.89 -23.18 20.99
CA GLU A 307 0.97 -21.79 21.42
C GLU A 307 -0.43 -21.14 21.51
N PRO A 308 -0.58 -20.06 22.28
CA PRO A 308 -1.81 -19.27 22.25
C PRO A 308 -2.12 -18.78 20.84
N LEU A 309 -3.40 -18.81 20.46
CA LEU A 309 -3.84 -18.40 19.14
C LEU A 309 -3.47 -16.94 18.83
N SER A 310 -2.88 -16.71 17.69
CA SER A 310 -2.70 -15.39 17.09
C SER A 310 -2.89 -15.45 15.57
N VAL A 311 -3.76 -14.60 15.08
CA VAL A 311 -4.19 -14.57 13.68
C VAL A 311 -4.16 -13.14 13.20
N LEU A 312 -3.58 -12.90 12.03
CA LEU A 312 -3.57 -11.58 11.39
C LEU A 312 -4.54 -11.56 10.21
N ALA A 313 -5.49 -10.64 10.25
CA ALA A 313 -6.35 -10.33 9.11
C ALA A 313 -5.59 -9.41 8.15
N PHE A 314 -5.24 -9.90 6.97
CA PHE A 314 -4.43 -9.12 6.04
C PHE A 314 -5.18 -8.63 4.80
N LYS A 315 -6.39 -9.13 4.58
CA LYS A 315 -7.23 -8.71 3.46
C LYS A 315 -8.70 -8.95 3.75
N ILE A 316 -9.52 -7.99 3.39
CA ILE A 316 -10.98 -8.11 3.47
C ILE A 316 -11.55 -7.86 2.07
N MET A 317 -12.52 -8.67 1.68
CA MET A 317 -13.25 -8.50 0.43
C MET A 317 -14.73 -8.79 0.60
N ASP A 318 -15.56 -8.20 -0.24
CA ASP A 318 -16.99 -8.46 -0.30
C ASP A 318 -17.28 -9.44 -1.44
N ASP A 319 -17.78 -10.60 -1.10
CA ASP A 319 -18.13 -11.65 -2.08
C ASP A 319 -19.65 -11.64 -2.31
N PRO A 320 -20.12 -11.65 -3.57
CA PRO A 320 -21.55 -11.58 -3.88
C PRO A 320 -22.38 -12.73 -3.32
N PHE A 321 -21.76 -13.89 -3.07
CA PHE A 321 -22.45 -15.11 -2.63
C PHE A 321 -22.29 -15.41 -1.14
N VAL A 322 -21.15 -15.06 -0.57
CA VAL A 322 -20.78 -15.40 0.82
C VAL A 322 -20.86 -14.19 1.75
N GLY A 323 -20.84 -12.99 1.20
CA GLY A 323 -20.73 -11.75 1.96
C GLY A 323 -19.27 -11.37 2.25
N THR A 324 -19.02 -10.74 3.38
CA THR A 324 -17.66 -10.32 3.74
C THR A 324 -16.76 -11.51 4.04
N ILE A 325 -15.65 -11.61 3.33
CA ILE A 325 -14.60 -12.61 3.51
C ILE A 325 -13.35 -11.91 4.06
N THR A 326 -12.78 -12.45 5.14
CA THR A 326 -11.55 -11.98 5.75
C THR A 326 -10.45 -13.02 5.55
N PHE A 327 -9.42 -12.67 4.77
CA PHE A 327 -8.23 -13.51 4.60
C PHE A 327 -7.31 -13.34 5.80
N CYS A 328 -6.91 -14.45 6.38
CA CYS A 328 -6.12 -14.48 7.59
C CYS A 328 -4.94 -15.43 7.46
N ARG A 329 -3.84 -15.08 8.12
CA ARG A 329 -2.76 -16.02 8.42
C ARG A 329 -2.80 -16.37 9.91
N VAL A 330 -2.82 -17.67 10.20
CA VAL A 330 -2.65 -18.18 11.56
C VAL A 330 -1.15 -18.27 11.85
N TYR A 331 -0.67 -17.44 12.77
CA TYR A 331 0.75 -17.44 13.16
C TYR A 331 1.07 -18.42 14.27
N SER A 332 0.15 -18.61 15.19
CA SER A 332 0.31 -19.55 16.31
C SER A 332 -1.04 -20.08 16.76
N GLY A 333 -1.02 -21.25 17.39
CA GLY A 333 -2.20 -21.88 17.93
C GLY A 333 -3.08 -22.56 16.87
N LYS A 334 -4.30 -22.84 17.27
CA LYS A 334 -5.30 -23.53 16.46
C LYS A 334 -6.58 -22.72 16.43
N LEU A 335 -7.08 -22.45 15.24
CA LEU A 335 -8.33 -21.75 15.02
C LEU A 335 -9.43 -22.77 14.71
N GLU A 336 -10.52 -22.74 15.46
CA GLU A 336 -11.62 -23.66 15.29
C GLU A 336 -12.91 -22.94 14.87
N SER A 337 -13.66 -23.55 13.95
CA SER A 337 -14.98 -23.07 13.57
C SER A 337 -15.92 -23.13 14.77
N GLY A 338 -16.69 -22.07 14.99
CA GLY A 338 -17.60 -21.94 16.13
C GLY A 338 -16.96 -21.45 17.42
N SER A 339 -15.64 -21.29 17.47
CA SER A 339 -14.94 -20.79 18.66
C SER A 339 -15.07 -19.27 18.80
N GLY A 340 -14.94 -18.78 20.04
CA GLY A 340 -14.87 -17.36 20.36
C GLY A 340 -13.41 -16.89 20.35
N VAL A 341 -13.16 -15.76 19.70
CA VAL A 341 -11.87 -15.07 19.71
C VAL A 341 -12.06 -13.60 20.08
N VAL A 342 -10.98 -12.91 20.42
CA VAL A 342 -11.02 -11.48 20.64
C VAL A 342 -10.26 -10.77 19.51
N ASN A 343 -10.86 -9.72 18.97
CA ASN A 343 -10.15 -8.76 18.14
C ASN A 343 -9.43 -7.79 19.08
N SER A 344 -8.17 -8.06 19.36
CA SER A 344 -7.37 -7.31 20.33
C SER A 344 -7.06 -5.89 19.88
N THR A 345 -7.01 -5.62 18.59
CA THR A 345 -6.77 -4.30 18.03
C THR A 345 -7.91 -3.34 18.36
N ARG A 346 -9.16 -3.84 18.42
CA ARG A 346 -10.38 -3.07 18.67
C ARG A 346 -11.07 -3.39 19.98
N ASP A 347 -10.53 -4.34 20.75
CA ASP A 347 -11.11 -4.83 22.00
C ASP A 347 -12.57 -5.29 21.83
N LYS A 348 -12.82 -6.10 20.81
CA LYS A 348 -14.13 -6.66 20.50
C LYS A 348 -14.10 -8.18 20.43
N LYS A 349 -15.15 -8.81 20.93
CA LYS A 349 -15.33 -10.26 20.81
C LYS A 349 -15.87 -10.61 19.41
N GLU A 350 -15.30 -11.65 18.82
CA GLU A 350 -15.74 -12.21 17.55
C GLU A 350 -15.98 -13.70 17.68
N ARG A 351 -16.91 -14.21 16.91
CA ARG A 351 -17.15 -15.64 16.79
C ARG A 351 -16.77 -16.11 15.39
N ILE A 352 -15.96 -17.17 15.33
CA ILE A 352 -15.57 -17.78 14.07
C ILE A 352 -16.72 -18.59 13.52
N GLY A 353 -17.24 -18.17 12.39
CA GLY A 353 -18.26 -18.90 11.67
C GLY A 353 -17.65 -19.88 10.67
N ARG A 354 -17.96 -19.67 9.40
CA ARG A 354 -17.49 -20.49 8.30
C ARG A 354 -16.01 -20.18 7.98
N MET A 355 -15.19 -21.22 7.92
CA MET A 355 -13.80 -21.14 7.46
C MET A 355 -13.65 -21.82 6.12
N LEU A 356 -12.93 -21.19 5.21
CA LEU A 356 -12.71 -21.64 3.84
C LEU A 356 -11.23 -21.77 3.54
N LEU A 357 -10.87 -22.88 2.92
CA LEU A 357 -9.58 -23.04 2.25
C LEU A 357 -9.78 -22.74 0.76
N MET A 358 -9.03 -21.77 0.25
CA MET A 358 -9.16 -21.35 -1.14
C MET A 358 -8.29 -22.21 -2.04
N HIS A 359 -8.90 -22.86 -3.01
CA HIS A 359 -8.24 -23.51 -4.13
C HIS A 359 -8.50 -22.70 -5.40
N ALA A 360 -7.71 -22.90 -6.45
CA ALA A 360 -7.77 -22.11 -7.68
C ALA A 360 -9.21 -21.90 -8.22
N ASN A 361 -10.01 -22.97 -8.27
CA ASN A 361 -11.38 -22.92 -8.81
C ASN A 361 -12.46 -23.32 -7.79
N ASN A 362 -12.07 -23.70 -6.58
CA ASN A 362 -12.97 -24.24 -5.58
C ASN A 362 -12.70 -23.65 -4.19
N ARG A 363 -13.74 -23.63 -3.38
CA ARG A 363 -13.67 -23.31 -1.95
C ARG A 363 -13.99 -24.56 -1.16
N GLU A 364 -13.17 -24.86 -0.17
CA GLU A 364 -13.37 -26.01 0.71
C GLU A 364 -13.68 -25.52 2.11
N ASP A 365 -14.80 -25.97 2.68
CA ASP A 365 -15.13 -25.71 4.07
C ASP A 365 -14.22 -26.54 4.96
N ILE A 366 -13.56 -25.87 5.92
CA ILE A 366 -12.71 -26.52 6.92
C ILE A 366 -13.20 -26.19 8.33
N LYS A 367 -12.93 -27.08 9.28
CA LYS A 367 -13.34 -26.89 10.68
C LYS A 367 -12.23 -26.37 11.56
N GLU A 368 -10.99 -26.54 11.15
CA GLU A 368 -9.79 -26.22 11.92
C GLU A 368 -8.72 -25.64 11.00
N ALA A 369 -8.01 -24.63 11.50
CA ALA A 369 -6.81 -24.08 10.88
C ALA A 369 -5.67 -24.06 11.89
N TYR A 370 -4.48 -24.31 11.41
CA TYR A 370 -3.29 -24.50 12.23
C TYR A 370 -2.25 -23.43 11.97
N ALA A 371 -1.25 -23.31 12.84
CA ALA A 371 -0.15 -22.39 12.65
C ALA A 371 0.49 -22.55 11.26
N GLY A 372 0.68 -21.46 10.54
CA GLY A 372 1.16 -21.44 9.16
C GLY A 372 0.06 -21.47 8.09
N ASP A 373 -1.18 -21.75 8.46
CA ASP A 373 -2.29 -21.76 7.49
C ASP A 373 -2.69 -20.34 7.05
N ILE A 374 -3.06 -20.24 5.79
CA ILE A 374 -3.71 -19.06 5.22
C ILE A 374 -5.13 -19.47 4.87
N VAL A 375 -6.11 -18.84 5.51
CA VAL A 375 -7.52 -19.21 5.41
C VAL A 375 -8.41 -18.00 5.20
N ALA A 376 -9.61 -18.22 4.70
CA ALA A 376 -10.65 -17.22 4.57
C ALA A 376 -11.75 -17.44 5.62
N LEU A 377 -12.12 -16.38 6.34
CA LEU A 377 -13.18 -16.40 7.35
C LEU A 377 -14.37 -15.61 6.83
N ALA A 378 -15.54 -16.25 6.82
CA ALA A 378 -16.78 -15.60 6.41
C ALA A 378 -17.58 -15.10 7.61
N GLY A 379 -18.25 -13.97 7.47
CA GLY A 379 -19.23 -13.45 8.43
C GLY A 379 -18.67 -12.72 9.65
N LEU A 380 -17.42 -12.30 9.64
CA LEU A 380 -16.87 -11.41 10.67
C LEU A 380 -17.43 -10.00 10.48
N LYS A 381 -17.90 -9.37 11.56
CA LYS A 381 -18.66 -8.12 11.48
C LYS A 381 -17.81 -6.85 11.59
N ASP A 382 -16.83 -6.84 12.50
CA ASP A 382 -16.10 -5.66 12.91
C ASP A 382 -14.58 -5.75 12.67
N VAL A 383 -14.14 -6.70 11.86
CA VAL A 383 -12.72 -6.91 11.55
C VAL A 383 -12.31 -6.05 10.38
N ARG A 384 -11.17 -5.39 10.49
CA ARG A 384 -10.52 -4.61 9.43
C ARG A 384 -9.15 -5.18 9.10
N THR A 385 -8.64 -4.82 7.95
CA THR A 385 -7.28 -5.19 7.54
C THR A 385 -6.25 -4.72 8.57
N GLY A 386 -5.38 -5.63 8.99
CA GLY A 386 -4.37 -5.38 10.02
C GLY A 386 -4.82 -5.72 11.43
N ASP A 387 -6.08 -6.06 11.65
CA ASP A 387 -6.58 -6.47 12.96
C ASP A 387 -6.02 -7.84 13.36
N THR A 388 -5.85 -8.03 14.66
CA THR A 388 -5.42 -9.30 15.25
C THR A 388 -6.58 -10.02 15.92
N LEU A 389 -6.78 -11.29 15.57
CA LEU A 389 -7.68 -12.18 16.27
C LEU A 389 -6.85 -13.14 17.13
N CYS A 390 -7.19 -13.29 18.39
CA CYS A 390 -6.36 -14.05 19.32
C CYS A 390 -7.19 -14.74 20.42
N ASP A 391 -6.48 -15.58 21.19
CA ASP A 391 -7.03 -16.20 22.39
C ASP A 391 -7.43 -15.13 23.41
N PRO A 392 -8.69 -15.10 23.87
CA PRO A 392 -9.13 -14.13 24.89
C PRO A 392 -8.32 -14.19 26.19
N ALA A 393 -7.77 -15.34 26.54
CA ALA A 393 -6.97 -15.53 27.75
C ALA A 393 -5.58 -14.90 27.67
N LYS A 394 -5.00 -14.83 26.47
CA LYS A 394 -3.67 -14.26 26.22
C LYS A 394 -3.71 -13.33 25.01
N PRO A 395 -4.37 -12.18 25.11
CA PRO A 395 -4.53 -11.27 23.98
C PRO A 395 -3.17 -10.64 23.59
N VAL A 396 -2.91 -10.63 22.29
CA VAL A 396 -1.74 -10.01 21.67
C VAL A 396 -2.18 -9.13 20.51
N ILE A 397 -1.52 -7.99 20.35
CA ILE A 397 -1.66 -7.17 19.15
C ILE A 397 -0.41 -7.40 18.32
N LEU A 398 -0.57 -8.04 17.15
CA LEU A 398 0.52 -8.25 16.22
C LEU A 398 0.95 -6.90 15.63
N GLU A 399 2.18 -6.84 15.16
CA GLU A 399 2.70 -5.64 14.52
C GLU A 399 1.73 -5.16 13.43
N LYS A 400 1.32 -3.88 13.50
CA LYS A 400 0.43 -3.29 12.51
C LYS A 400 1.14 -3.17 11.17
N MET A 401 0.39 -3.41 10.10
CA MET A 401 0.85 -3.09 8.76
C MET A 401 1.02 -1.58 8.61
N GLU A 402 2.13 -1.16 8.03
CA GLU A 402 2.32 0.23 7.62
C GLU A 402 1.71 0.43 6.25
N PHE A 403 0.82 1.39 6.14
CA PHE A 403 0.18 1.73 4.87
C PHE A 403 0.71 3.08 4.39
N PRO A 404 1.10 3.19 3.11
CA PRO A 404 1.51 4.47 2.56
C PRO A 404 0.34 5.45 2.52
N ASP A 405 0.65 6.73 2.68
CA ASP A 405 -0.36 7.78 2.52
C ASP A 405 -0.77 7.92 1.05
N PRO A 406 -2.06 8.16 0.78
CA PRO A 406 -2.53 8.45 -0.56
C PRO A 406 -1.86 9.66 -1.17
N VAL A 407 -1.59 9.61 -2.47
CA VAL A 407 -0.82 10.66 -3.17
C VAL A 407 -1.64 11.52 -4.10
N ILE A 408 -2.82 11.06 -4.51
CA ILE A 408 -3.74 11.84 -5.37
C ILE A 408 -5.15 11.85 -4.81
N GLU A 409 -5.94 12.83 -5.23
CA GLU A 409 -7.32 12.96 -4.82
C GLU A 409 -8.23 13.40 -5.95
N ILE A 410 -9.50 12.97 -5.87
CA ILE A 410 -10.59 13.37 -6.75
C ILE A 410 -11.82 13.71 -5.92
N ALA A 411 -12.72 14.52 -6.48
CA ALA A 411 -14.04 14.76 -5.92
C ALA A 411 -15.08 13.89 -6.62
N ILE A 412 -16.03 13.35 -5.86
CA ILE A 412 -17.16 12.57 -6.38
C ILE A 412 -18.46 13.18 -5.91
N GLU A 413 -19.42 13.34 -6.85
CA GLU A 413 -20.75 13.88 -6.57
C GLU A 413 -21.82 12.92 -7.11
N PRO A 414 -22.76 12.46 -6.26
CA PRO A 414 -23.85 11.61 -6.72
C PRO A 414 -24.78 12.39 -7.65
N LYS A 415 -25.33 11.73 -8.67
CA LYS A 415 -26.25 12.35 -9.63
C LYS A 415 -27.68 12.52 -9.09
N SER A 416 -28.06 11.76 -8.06
CA SER A 416 -29.38 11.79 -7.44
C SER A 416 -29.32 11.53 -5.94
N LYS A 417 -30.42 11.75 -5.22
CA LYS A 417 -30.53 11.43 -3.79
C LYS A 417 -30.41 9.92 -3.53
N ALA A 418 -30.97 9.09 -4.41
CA ALA A 418 -30.85 7.64 -4.30
C ALA A 418 -29.39 7.18 -4.46
N ASP A 419 -28.66 7.82 -5.36
CA ASP A 419 -27.22 7.57 -5.54
C ASP A 419 -26.40 8.00 -4.33
N GLN A 420 -26.82 9.05 -3.62
CA GLN A 420 -26.13 9.52 -2.41
C GLN A 420 -26.10 8.47 -1.30
N GLU A 421 -27.22 7.80 -1.04
CA GLU A 421 -27.28 6.72 -0.04
C GLU A 421 -26.45 5.52 -0.45
N LYS A 422 -26.57 5.09 -1.71
CA LYS A 422 -25.77 4.01 -2.28
C LYS A 422 -24.28 4.32 -2.23
N LEU A 423 -23.89 5.54 -2.56
CA LEU A 423 -22.52 6.01 -2.54
C LEU A 423 -21.93 5.93 -1.14
N GLY A 424 -22.63 6.41 -0.12
CA GLY A 424 -22.18 6.37 1.27
C GLY A 424 -21.89 4.94 1.75
N ILE A 425 -22.79 4.00 1.48
CA ILE A 425 -22.64 2.59 1.84
C ILE A 425 -21.46 1.95 1.08
N ALA A 426 -21.41 2.18 -0.23
CA ALA A 426 -20.35 1.62 -1.08
C ALA A 426 -18.96 2.15 -0.72
N LEU A 427 -18.82 3.45 -0.47
CA LEU A 427 -17.55 4.05 -0.05
C LEU A 427 -17.07 3.55 1.30
N SER A 428 -17.98 3.33 2.25
CA SER A 428 -17.64 2.73 3.54
C SER A 428 -17.06 1.32 3.38
N LYS A 429 -17.66 0.50 2.52
CA LYS A 429 -17.16 -0.84 2.23
C LYS A 429 -15.79 -0.80 1.56
N LEU A 430 -15.62 0.01 0.52
CA LEU A 430 -14.34 0.14 -0.19
C LEU A 430 -13.22 0.66 0.71
N ALA A 431 -13.50 1.62 1.57
CA ALA A 431 -12.52 2.14 2.52
C ALA A 431 -12.13 1.11 3.59
N ASN A 432 -13.05 0.24 4.01
CA ASN A 432 -12.75 -0.85 4.93
C ASN A 432 -11.91 -1.96 4.29
N GLU A 433 -12.11 -2.22 3.00
CA GLU A 433 -11.34 -3.21 2.24
C GLU A 433 -9.91 -2.73 1.93
N ASP A 434 -9.73 -1.44 1.72
CA ASP A 434 -8.49 -0.86 1.25
C ASP A 434 -8.07 0.35 2.10
N PRO A 435 -7.15 0.19 3.06
CA PRO A 435 -6.66 1.28 3.91
C PRO A 435 -5.92 2.40 3.16
N SER A 436 -5.42 2.15 1.95
CA SER A 436 -4.81 3.19 1.10
C SER A 436 -5.83 4.04 0.36
N PHE A 437 -7.06 3.57 0.29
CA PHE A 437 -8.20 4.33 -0.26
C PHE A 437 -8.92 5.03 0.88
N ARG A 438 -8.86 6.35 0.89
CA ARG A 438 -9.47 7.15 1.96
C ARG A 438 -10.60 8.01 1.41
N VAL A 439 -11.65 8.13 2.21
CA VAL A 439 -12.83 8.93 1.91
C VAL A 439 -13.00 9.97 3.00
N SER A 440 -13.18 11.21 2.59
CA SER A 440 -13.46 12.32 3.51
C SER A 440 -14.45 13.29 2.90
N THR A 441 -15.10 14.07 3.75
CA THR A 441 -15.94 15.20 3.30
C THR A 441 -15.18 16.48 3.55
N ASP A 442 -15.00 17.29 2.51
CA ASP A 442 -14.42 18.61 2.65
C ASP A 442 -15.39 19.51 3.43
N PRO A 443 -15.04 20.00 4.62
CA PRO A 443 -15.95 20.79 5.44
C PRO A 443 -16.33 22.13 4.80
N GLU A 444 -15.57 22.64 3.85
CA GLU A 444 -15.83 23.92 3.20
C GLU A 444 -16.67 23.80 1.95
N SER A 445 -16.34 22.89 1.04
CA SER A 445 -17.09 22.68 -0.19
C SER A 445 -18.26 21.72 -0.03
N GLY A 446 -18.25 20.90 1.03
CA GLY A 446 -19.20 19.82 1.22
C GLY A 446 -18.97 18.64 0.27
N GLN A 447 -17.93 18.67 -0.56
CA GLN A 447 -17.62 17.61 -1.49
C GLN A 447 -17.11 16.34 -0.80
N THR A 448 -17.48 15.20 -1.34
CA THR A 448 -16.85 13.93 -0.98
C THR A 448 -15.55 13.76 -1.75
N ILE A 449 -14.45 13.61 -1.03
CA ILE A 449 -13.10 13.49 -1.58
C ILE A 449 -12.64 12.04 -1.46
N LEU A 450 -12.20 11.49 -2.58
CA LEU A 450 -11.57 10.18 -2.66
C LEU A 450 -10.07 10.35 -2.82
N LYS A 451 -9.29 9.68 -1.97
CA LYS A 451 -7.83 9.72 -2.00
C LYS A 451 -7.28 8.33 -2.29
N GLY A 452 -6.31 8.26 -3.16
CA GLY A 452 -5.70 7.00 -3.60
C GLY A 452 -4.23 7.13 -3.98
N MET A 453 -3.64 6.00 -4.34
CA MET A 453 -2.21 5.87 -4.62
C MET A 453 -1.83 6.29 -6.03
N GLY A 454 -2.78 6.39 -6.94
CA GLY A 454 -2.54 6.76 -8.32
C GLY A 454 -3.84 6.80 -9.13
N GLU A 455 -3.75 7.25 -10.38
CA GLU A 455 -4.92 7.38 -11.26
C GLU A 455 -5.62 6.04 -11.49
N LEU A 456 -4.87 4.99 -11.77
CA LEU A 456 -5.43 3.66 -11.99
C LEU A 456 -6.14 3.13 -10.74
N HIS A 457 -5.58 3.35 -9.56
CA HIS A 457 -6.19 2.96 -8.29
C HIS A 457 -7.59 3.62 -8.12
N LEU A 458 -7.68 4.92 -8.33
CA LEU A 458 -8.95 5.65 -8.24
C LEU A 458 -9.92 5.28 -9.35
N ASP A 459 -9.46 5.10 -10.58
CA ASP A 459 -10.29 4.67 -11.72
C ASP A 459 -10.97 3.33 -11.46
N ILE A 460 -10.24 2.39 -10.88
CA ILE A 460 -10.78 1.08 -10.53
C ILE A 460 -11.82 1.17 -9.43
N LYS A 461 -11.57 1.99 -8.39
CA LYS A 461 -12.57 2.23 -7.32
C LYS A 461 -13.84 2.86 -7.88
N VAL A 462 -13.73 3.83 -8.75
CA VAL A 462 -14.87 4.47 -9.43
C VAL A 462 -15.63 3.46 -10.30
N ASP A 463 -14.91 2.62 -11.03
CA ASP A 463 -15.50 1.57 -11.85
C ASP A 463 -16.27 0.53 -11.02
N ILE A 464 -15.73 0.13 -9.87
CA ILE A 464 -16.41 -0.75 -8.90
C ILE A 464 -17.69 -0.08 -8.38
N LEU A 465 -17.65 1.20 -8.03
CA LEU A 465 -18.84 1.94 -7.61
C LEU A 465 -19.94 1.89 -8.68
N LYS A 466 -19.59 2.06 -9.94
CA LYS A 466 -20.51 2.06 -11.06
C LYS A 466 -21.04 0.65 -11.38
N ARG A 467 -20.18 -0.32 -11.54
CA ARG A 467 -20.55 -1.68 -12.00
C ARG A 467 -21.13 -2.55 -10.88
N THR A 468 -20.49 -2.57 -9.72
CA THR A 468 -20.87 -3.45 -8.61
C THR A 468 -21.96 -2.83 -7.75
N TYR A 469 -21.80 -1.57 -7.37
CA TYR A 469 -22.72 -0.88 -6.46
C TYR A 469 -23.81 -0.08 -7.19
N LYS A 470 -23.75 -0.01 -8.51
CA LYS A 470 -24.74 0.69 -9.34
C LYS A 470 -24.95 2.16 -8.96
N VAL A 471 -23.85 2.85 -8.63
CA VAL A 471 -23.85 4.27 -8.28
C VAL A 471 -23.55 5.11 -9.52
N GLU A 472 -24.40 6.09 -9.81
CA GLU A 472 -24.15 7.11 -10.81
C GLU A 472 -23.60 8.37 -10.15
N ALA A 473 -22.41 8.80 -10.56
CA ALA A 473 -21.72 9.94 -9.96
C ALA A 473 -20.89 10.71 -10.99
N ASN A 474 -20.66 11.99 -10.72
CA ASN A 474 -19.75 12.85 -11.47
C ASN A 474 -18.40 12.91 -10.75
N ILE A 475 -17.32 12.82 -11.51
CA ILE A 475 -15.95 12.84 -11.02
C ILE A 475 -15.27 14.11 -11.52
N GLY A 476 -14.50 14.76 -10.64
CA GLY A 476 -13.75 15.96 -11.00
C GLY A 476 -12.63 16.28 -10.03
N ALA A 477 -11.90 17.37 -10.28
CA ALA A 477 -10.90 17.86 -9.36
C ALA A 477 -11.57 18.46 -8.11
N PRO A 478 -10.99 18.29 -6.92
CA PRO A 478 -11.48 18.93 -5.70
C PRO A 478 -11.42 20.46 -5.81
N GLN A 479 -12.34 21.13 -5.11
CA GLN A 479 -12.27 22.58 -4.96
C GLN A 479 -11.15 22.97 -4.02
N VAL A 480 -10.41 24.00 -4.37
CA VAL A 480 -9.34 24.54 -3.53
C VAL A 480 -9.93 25.44 -2.43
N ALA A 481 -9.53 25.21 -1.20
CA ALA A 481 -9.94 25.99 -0.06
C ALA A 481 -9.07 27.26 0.08
N TYR A 482 -9.56 28.37 -0.44
CA TYR A 482 -8.90 29.66 -0.28
C TYR A 482 -9.21 30.30 1.05
N ARG A 483 -8.36 31.23 1.48
CA ARG A 483 -8.51 32.08 2.66
C ARG A 483 -8.24 33.53 2.28
N GLU A 484 -8.66 34.46 3.14
CA GLU A 484 -8.35 35.88 3.01
C GLU A 484 -7.61 36.36 4.25
N LYS A 485 -6.77 37.36 4.06
CA LYS A 485 -5.97 37.96 5.13
C LYS A 485 -5.77 39.43 4.84
N ILE A 486 -5.85 40.29 5.88
CA ILE A 486 -5.40 41.68 5.79
C ILE A 486 -3.88 41.75 5.85
N THR A 487 -3.31 42.79 5.23
CA THR A 487 -1.85 42.97 5.15
C THR A 487 -1.34 44.16 5.94
N LYS A 488 -2.21 45.06 6.39
CA LYS A 488 -1.82 46.27 7.11
C LYS A 488 -2.82 46.58 8.24
N PRO A 489 -2.35 47.23 9.33
CA PRO A 489 -3.23 47.68 10.38
C PRO A 489 -4.23 48.74 9.91
N VAL A 490 -5.43 48.71 10.47
CA VAL A 490 -6.50 49.65 10.19
C VAL A 490 -7.18 50.03 11.46
N VAL A 491 -7.52 51.31 11.60
CA VAL A 491 -8.37 51.84 12.68
C VAL A 491 -9.69 52.28 12.07
N VAL A 492 -10.80 51.78 12.62
CA VAL A 492 -12.14 52.11 12.18
C VAL A 492 -12.95 52.61 13.35
N ASP A 493 -13.57 53.78 13.20
CA ASP A 493 -14.50 54.38 14.14
C ASP A 493 -15.87 54.41 13.47
N TYR A 494 -16.79 53.56 13.94
CA TYR A 494 -18.09 53.39 13.32
C TYR A 494 -19.22 53.62 14.31
N THR A 495 -20.23 54.42 13.87
CA THR A 495 -21.43 54.70 14.62
C THR A 495 -22.63 54.11 13.92
N HIS A 496 -23.37 53.25 14.60
CA HIS A 496 -24.68 52.77 14.20
C HIS A 496 -25.77 53.59 14.89
N LYS A 497 -26.57 54.28 14.09
CA LYS A 497 -27.67 55.07 14.61
C LYS A 497 -28.89 54.85 13.72
N LYS A 498 -29.97 54.36 14.34
CA LYS A 498 -31.27 54.17 13.64
C LYS A 498 -32.38 54.69 14.51
N GLN A 499 -33.22 55.58 13.95
CA GLN A 499 -34.44 56.04 14.57
C GLN A 499 -35.64 55.77 13.64
N THR A 500 -36.52 54.87 14.04
CA THR A 500 -37.78 54.58 13.35
C THR A 500 -38.85 54.46 14.41
N GLY A 501 -39.80 55.40 14.44
CA GLY A 501 -41.09 55.41 15.11
C GLY A 501 -41.32 54.57 16.37
N GLY A 502 -40.34 54.50 17.30
CA GLY A 502 -40.35 53.68 18.50
C GLY A 502 -39.01 53.76 19.19
N SER A 503 -38.51 52.66 19.75
CA SER A 503 -37.17 52.59 20.32
C SER A 503 -36.09 52.71 19.23
N GLY A 504 -35.14 53.68 19.37
CA GLY A 504 -33.99 53.84 18.49
C GLY A 504 -32.91 52.80 18.76
N GLN A 505 -31.90 52.78 17.88
CA GLN A 505 -30.69 51.98 18.07
C GLN A 505 -29.46 52.92 18.03
N PHE A 506 -28.53 52.76 18.97
CA PHE A 506 -27.29 53.52 18.98
C PHE A 506 -26.14 52.66 19.51
N ALA A 507 -25.04 52.62 18.73
CA ALA A 507 -23.76 52.07 19.21
C ALA A 507 -22.61 52.69 18.39
N ARG A 508 -21.58 53.08 19.10
CA ARG A 508 -20.32 53.53 18.49
C ARG A 508 -19.21 52.62 18.94
N VAL A 509 -18.43 52.13 18.02
CA VAL A 509 -17.24 51.31 18.30
C VAL A 509 -16.05 51.86 17.53
N LYS A 510 -14.90 51.93 18.21
CA LYS A 510 -13.60 52.21 17.62
C LYS A 510 -12.72 50.98 17.76
N ILE A 511 -12.38 50.36 16.67
CA ILE A 511 -11.59 49.14 16.65
C ILE A 511 -10.27 49.34 15.91
N GLU A 512 -9.23 48.71 16.43
CA GLU A 512 -7.95 48.55 15.75
C GLU A 512 -7.86 47.12 15.27
N VAL A 513 -7.69 46.96 13.95
CA VAL A 513 -7.60 45.65 13.30
C VAL A 513 -6.23 45.52 12.66
N GLU A 514 -5.51 44.48 13.03
CA GLU A 514 -4.15 44.25 12.54
C GLU A 514 -3.93 42.80 12.13
N PRO A 515 -2.99 42.53 11.19
CA PRO A 515 -2.59 41.16 10.88
C PRO A 515 -2.01 40.48 12.12
N ASN A 516 -2.45 39.23 12.38
CA ASN A 516 -1.86 38.40 13.41
C ASN A 516 -0.74 37.55 12.83
N GLU A 517 0.07 36.92 13.67
CA GLU A 517 1.10 35.98 13.21
C GLU A 517 0.47 34.79 12.51
N PRO A 518 1.11 34.26 11.43
CA PRO A 518 0.60 33.10 10.72
C PRO A 518 0.29 31.92 11.66
N GLY A 519 -0.92 31.37 11.52
CA GLY A 519 -1.40 30.23 12.32
C GLY A 519 -2.00 30.57 13.67
N LYS A 520 -1.95 31.82 14.14
CA LYS A 520 -2.57 32.22 15.43
C LYS A 520 -4.08 32.45 15.39
N GLY A 521 -4.65 32.56 14.20
CA GLY A 521 -6.08 32.69 14.00
C GLY A 521 -6.64 34.03 14.45
N PHE A 522 -7.90 34.04 14.90
CA PHE A 522 -8.61 35.24 15.36
C PHE A 522 -8.38 35.49 16.86
N GLU A 523 -8.02 36.71 17.17
CA GLU A 523 -7.92 37.20 18.57
C GLU A 523 -8.73 38.47 18.74
N PHE A 524 -9.47 38.58 19.86
CA PHE A 524 -10.20 39.77 20.25
C PHE A 524 -9.77 40.21 21.64
N ASP A 525 -9.49 41.50 21.78
CA ASP A 525 -9.13 42.09 23.05
C ASP A 525 -9.89 43.41 23.27
N ALA A 526 -10.41 43.61 24.46
CA ALA A 526 -11.07 44.86 24.85
C ALA A 526 -10.11 45.74 25.68
N LYS A 527 -9.65 46.83 25.06
CA LYS A 527 -8.73 47.79 25.67
C LYS A 527 -9.44 49.10 26.04
N ILE A 528 -10.65 48.99 26.57
CA ILE A 528 -11.48 50.15 26.94
C ILE A 528 -10.97 50.79 28.23
N VAL A 529 -10.84 52.12 28.22
CA VAL A 529 -10.52 52.93 29.41
C VAL A 529 -11.71 53.81 29.74
N GLY A 530 -12.08 53.87 31.04
CA GLY A 530 -13.12 54.78 31.52
C GLY A 530 -14.57 54.36 31.25
N GLY A 531 -14.82 53.12 30.84
CA GLY A 531 -16.17 52.59 30.65
C GLY A 531 -16.96 53.16 29.47
N SER A 532 -16.29 53.66 28.46
CA SER A 532 -16.91 54.21 27.23
C SER A 532 -17.80 53.20 26.51
N VAL A 533 -17.50 51.90 26.62
CA VAL A 533 -18.39 50.79 26.28
C VAL A 533 -18.63 49.96 27.53
N PRO A 534 -19.86 49.88 28.04
CA PRO A 534 -20.18 49.04 29.18
C PRO A 534 -19.81 47.58 28.96
N LYS A 535 -19.35 46.91 30.02
CA LYS A 535 -18.92 45.50 29.94
C LYS A 535 -19.97 44.55 29.35
N GLU A 536 -21.26 44.85 29.59
CA GLU A 536 -22.38 44.04 29.09
C GLU A 536 -22.52 44.05 27.57
N TYR A 537 -21.97 45.06 26.87
CA TYR A 537 -22.01 45.18 25.39
C TYR A 537 -20.74 44.65 24.71
N ILE A 538 -19.66 44.40 25.42
CA ILE A 538 -18.42 43.88 24.88
C ILE A 538 -18.61 42.51 24.21
N PRO A 539 -19.36 41.54 24.79
CA PRO A 539 -19.65 40.28 24.07
C PRO A 539 -20.36 40.47 22.74
N GLY A 540 -21.24 41.50 22.63
CA GLY A 540 -21.87 41.85 21.34
C GLY A 540 -20.88 42.36 20.32
N VAL A 541 -19.88 43.14 20.75
CA VAL A 541 -18.79 43.61 19.88
C VAL A 541 -17.96 42.41 19.35
N ASN A 542 -17.57 41.52 20.22
CA ASN A 542 -16.82 40.31 19.84
C ASN A 542 -17.61 39.44 18.84
N LYS A 543 -18.88 39.20 19.15
CA LYS A 543 -19.76 38.40 18.28
C LYS A 543 -19.93 39.05 16.89
N GLY A 544 -20.11 40.37 16.85
CA GLY A 544 -20.25 41.11 15.59
C GLY A 544 -18.98 41.05 14.75
N VAL A 545 -17.82 41.22 15.33
CA VAL A 545 -16.52 41.14 14.66
C VAL A 545 -16.27 39.71 14.17
N GLU A 546 -16.45 38.72 15.01
CA GLU A 546 -16.22 37.31 14.68
C GLU A 546 -17.15 36.82 13.56
N SER A 547 -18.37 37.30 13.51
CA SER A 547 -19.34 36.91 12.46
C SER A 547 -18.91 37.29 11.05
N VAL A 548 -18.04 38.28 10.89
CA VAL A 548 -17.51 38.70 9.57
C VAL A 548 -16.33 37.85 9.12
N MET A 549 -15.66 37.15 10.06
CA MET A 549 -14.50 36.34 9.75
C MET A 549 -14.82 35.13 8.87
N GLY A 550 -16.04 34.68 8.83
CA GLY A 550 -16.48 33.54 8.02
C GLY A 550 -16.59 33.83 6.51
N SER A 551 -16.72 35.10 6.13
CA SER A 551 -16.88 35.52 4.74
C SER A 551 -16.19 36.87 4.50
N GLY A 552 -15.02 36.84 3.92
CA GLY A 552 -14.21 38.02 3.65
C GLY A 552 -14.77 38.91 2.51
N VAL A 553 -14.23 40.11 2.44
CA VAL A 553 -14.70 41.15 1.48
C VAL A 553 -14.09 41.03 0.09
N LEU A 554 -12.98 40.29 -0.06
CA LEU A 554 -12.29 40.17 -1.34
C LEU A 554 -12.99 39.19 -2.27
N ALA A 555 -13.25 37.98 -1.80
CA ALA A 555 -13.85 36.91 -2.58
C ALA A 555 -14.83 36.01 -1.78
N GLY A 556 -15.15 36.39 -0.56
CA GLY A 556 -16.09 35.65 0.29
C GLY A 556 -15.51 34.45 1.02
N PHE A 557 -14.19 34.25 1.01
CA PHE A 557 -13.54 33.17 1.73
C PHE A 557 -13.32 33.53 3.22
N PRO A 558 -13.16 32.53 4.11
CA PRO A 558 -12.87 32.79 5.50
C PRO A 558 -11.62 33.62 5.70
N VAL A 559 -11.69 34.57 6.63
CA VAL A 559 -10.56 35.43 7.01
C VAL A 559 -9.79 34.78 8.14
N VAL A 560 -8.47 34.79 8.04
CA VAL A 560 -7.57 34.17 9.03
C VAL A 560 -6.58 35.20 9.60
N ASP A 561 -5.95 34.85 10.71
CA ASP A 561 -4.82 35.56 11.31
C ASP A 561 -5.06 37.06 11.47
N THR A 562 -6.11 37.39 12.20
CA THR A 562 -6.53 38.77 12.44
C THR A 562 -6.68 39.03 13.94
N LYS A 563 -6.11 40.13 14.41
CA LYS A 563 -6.24 40.60 15.79
C LYS A 563 -7.06 41.88 15.81
N VAL A 564 -8.11 41.88 16.62
CA VAL A 564 -9.01 43.01 16.80
C VAL A 564 -8.94 43.51 18.23
N SER A 565 -8.75 44.81 18.39
CA SER A 565 -8.79 45.49 19.71
C SER A 565 -9.90 46.54 19.71
N LEU A 566 -10.81 46.42 20.65
CA LEU A 566 -11.79 47.47 20.93
C LEU A 566 -11.16 48.50 21.84
N VAL A 567 -10.93 49.71 21.31
CA VAL A 567 -10.16 50.73 22.01
C VAL A 567 -11.02 51.89 22.56
N ASP A 568 -12.15 52.16 21.91
CA ASP A 568 -13.06 53.22 22.33
C ASP A 568 -14.48 52.97 21.82
N GLY A 569 -15.43 53.74 22.23
CA GLY A 569 -16.80 53.69 21.78
C GLY A 569 -17.68 54.68 22.51
N ALA A 570 -18.97 54.61 22.28
CA ALA A 570 -20.00 55.37 22.98
C ALA A 570 -21.30 54.58 23.02
N TYR A 571 -22.10 54.83 24.03
CA TYR A 571 -23.42 54.25 24.20
C TYR A 571 -24.45 55.33 24.52
N HIS A 572 -25.74 54.99 24.36
CA HIS A 572 -26.87 55.81 24.73
C HIS A 572 -27.71 55.05 25.77
N ASP A 573 -28.13 55.75 26.84
CA ASP A 573 -28.78 55.11 28.00
C ASP A 573 -30.06 54.33 27.64
N VAL A 574 -30.77 54.71 26.58
CA VAL A 574 -32.04 54.11 26.19
C VAL A 574 -31.88 53.26 24.92
N ASP A 575 -31.13 53.73 23.93
CA ASP A 575 -31.11 53.17 22.57
C ASP A 575 -29.96 52.15 22.33
N SER A 576 -29.12 51.91 23.31
CA SER A 576 -28.05 50.94 23.23
C SER A 576 -28.51 49.55 23.67
N SER A 577 -28.05 48.53 22.97
CA SER A 577 -28.27 47.11 23.27
C SER A 577 -27.12 46.27 22.75
N VAL A 578 -27.03 45.03 23.23
CA VAL A 578 -26.06 44.05 22.70
C VAL A 578 -26.18 43.91 21.18
N MET A 579 -27.41 43.90 20.68
CA MET A 579 -27.68 43.81 19.21
C MET A 579 -27.17 45.04 18.47
N ALA A 580 -27.37 46.26 19.00
CA ALA A 580 -26.87 47.51 18.41
C ALA A 580 -25.34 47.51 18.29
N PHE A 581 -24.64 47.04 19.31
CA PHE A 581 -23.18 46.88 19.30
C PHE A 581 -22.71 45.77 18.37
N GLU A 582 -23.45 44.69 18.26
CA GLU A 582 -23.19 43.63 17.30
C GLU A 582 -23.27 44.15 15.84
N ILE A 583 -24.31 44.89 15.52
CA ILE A 583 -24.51 45.51 14.17
C ILE A 583 -23.41 46.52 13.88
N ALA A 584 -23.08 47.41 14.81
CA ALA A 584 -22.01 48.41 14.68
C ALA A 584 -20.65 47.74 14.44
N SER A 585 -20.34 46.71 15.21
CA SER A 585 -19.08 45.99 15.16
C SER A 585 -18.93 45.20 13.85
N ARG A 586 -20.00 44.60 13.40
CA ARG A 586 -20.03 43.90 12.08
C ARG A 586 -19.73 44.88 10.96
N ALA A 587 -20.34 46.04 10.92
CA ALA A 587 -20.10 47.06 9.91
C ALA A 587 -18.68 47.65 10.02
N ALA A 588 -18.20 47.90 11.24
CA ALA A 588 -16.81 48.36 11.48
C ALA A 588 -15.78 47.35 11.00
N MET A 589 -16.00 46.07 11.27
CA MET A 589 -15.08 45.00 10.84
C MET A 589 -15.03 44.84 9.32
N ARG A 590 -16.18 44.90 8.64
CA ARG A 590 -16.24 44.92 7.18
C ARG A 590 -15.46 46.05 6.56
N GLU A 591 -15.61 47.27 7.11
CA GLU A 591 -14.83 48.44 6.67
C GLU A 591 -13.33 48.22 6.89
N ALA A 592 -12.95 47.65 8.03
CA ALA A 592 -11.54 47.34 8.31
C ALA A 592 -10.94 46.34 7.32
N LEU A 593 -11.69 45.30 6.97
CA LEU A 593 -11.24 44.34 5.98
C LEU A 593 -11.09 44.95 4.58
N GLN A 594 -11.99 45.88 4.20
CA GLN A 594 -11.92 46.61 2.93
C GLN A 594 -10.70 47.52 2.86
N LYS A 595 -10.32 48.16 3.98
CA LYS A 595 -9.19 49.07 4.06
C LYS A 595 -7.86 48.40 4.41
N GLY A 596 -7.89 47.19 4.91
CA GLY A 596 -6.72 46.45 5.40
C GLY A 596 -5.81 45.85 4.34
N GLY A 597 -6.08 46.07 3.07
CA GLY A 597 -5.29 45.48 1.99
C GLY A 597 -5.44 43.93 1.95
N SER A 598 -6.68 43.45 1.89
CA SER A 598 -6.96 42.01 1.86
C SER A 598 -6.31 41.33 0.66
N VAL A 599 -5.71 40.17 0.90
CA VAL A 599 -5.10 39.29 -0.10
C VAL A 599 -5.70 37.90 0.00
N LEU A 600 -5.65 37.19 -1.12
CA LEU A 600 -6.08 35.80 -1.17
C LEU A 600 -4.93 34.88 -0.81
N LEU A 601 -5.18 33.92 0.08
CA LEU A 601 -4.26 32.86 0.43
C LEU A 601 -4.68 31.55 -0.23
N GLU A 602 -3.70 30.81 -0.73
CA GLU A 602 -3.92 29.48 -1.30
C GLU A 602 -3.17 28.41 -0.47
N PRO A 603 -3.69 27.16 -0.43
CA PRO A 603 -2.99 26.09 0.26
C PRO A 603 -1.74 25.67 -0.52
N ILE A 604 -0.64 25.55 0.20
CA ILE A 604 0.65 25.07 -0.34
C ILE A 604 0.89 23.67 0.21
N MET A 605 1.17 22.73 -0.70
CA MET A 605 1.44 21.34 -0.35
C MET A 605 2.94 21.10 -0.20
N LYS A 606 3.31 20.39 0.85
CA LYS A 606 4.63 19.77 0.96
C LYS A 606 4.63 18.51 0.12
N VAL A 607 5.49 18.51 -0.92
CA VAL A 607 5.55 17.44 -1.91
C VAL A 607 6.89 16.74 -1.82
N GLU A 608 6.85 15.41 -1.78
CA GLU A 608 8.02 14.55 -1.89
C GLU A 608 7.88 13.68 -3.13
N VAL A 609 8.83 13.79 -4.06
CA VAL A 609 8.85 12.97 -5.28
C VAL A 609 10.06 12.04 -5.22
N VAL A 610 9.82 10.75 -5.34
CA VAL A 610 10.85 9.71 -5.40
C VAL A 610 10.98 9.26 -6.85
N THR A 611 12.17 9.37 -7.42
CA THR A 611 12.41 9.09 -8.85
C THR A 611 13.79 8.44 -9.06
N PRO A 612 13.95 7.62 -10.13
CA PRO A 612 15.28 7.24 -10.59
C PRO A 612 16.11 8.47 -10.94
N GLU A 613 17.43 8.38 -10.76
CA GLU A 613 18.35 9.49 -10.97
C GLU A 613 18.24 10.12 -12.37
N GLU A 614 18.03 9.31 -13.40
CA GLU A 614 17.90 9.73 -14.79
C GLU A 614 16.74 10.71 -15.05
N TYR A 615 15.70 10.71 -14.21
CA TYR A 615 14.54 11.58 -14.35
C TYR A 615 14.56 12.80 -13.43
N THR A 616 15.60 12.99 -12.64
CA THR A 616 15.70 14.09 -11.67
C THR A 616 15.47 15.46 -12.30
N GLY A 617 16.12 15.72 -13.44
CA GLY A 617 15.98 16.99 -14.16
C GLY A 617 14.56 17.23 -14.67
N SER A 618 13.92 16.19 -15.21
CA SER A 618 12.54 16.27 -15.70
C SER A 618 11.54 16.54 -14.57
N VAL A 619 11.71 15.89 -13.41
CA VAL A 619 10.86 16.10 -12.23
C VAL A 619 11.02 17.52 -11.68
N ILE A 620 12.24 18.01 -11.53
CA ILE A 620 12.51 19.37 -11.06
C ILE A 620 11.90 20.40 -12.04
N GLY A 621 12.06 20.19 -13.34
CA GLY A 621 11.47 21.04 -14.37
C GLY A 621 9.95 21.08 -14.30
N ASP A 622 9.30 19.93 -14.11
CA ASP A 622 7.84 19.86 -13.97
C ASP A 622 7.34 20.53 -12.69
N LEU A 623 7.98 20.30 -11.55
CA LEU A 623 7.63 20.96 -10.30
C LEU A 623 7.78 22.48 -10.38
N ASN A 624 8.81 22.97 -11.04
CA ASN A 624 9.00 24.40 -11.28
C ASN A 624 7.89 24.97 -12.18
N SER A 625 7.47 24.23 -13.21
CA SER A 625 6.35 24.64 -14.08
C SER A 625 5.02 24.74 -13.32
N ARG A 626 4.88 24.01 -12.22
CA ARG A 626 3.72 24.02 -11.31
C ARG A 626 3.83 25.06 -10.19
N ARG A 627 4.65 26.08 -10.34
CA ARG A 627 4.96 27.11 -9.33
C ARG A 627 5.57 26.54 -8.05
N GLY A 628 6.21 25.39 -8.14
CA GLY A 628 6.88 24.73 -7.02
C GLY A 628 8.18 25.43 -6.64
N GLN A 629 8.51 25.35 -5.35
CA GLN A 629 9.79 25.76 -4.80
C GLN A 629 10.53 24.52 -4.31
N ILE A 630 11.63 24.18 -4.97
CA ILE A 630 12.46 23.05 -4.58
C ILE A 630 13.16 23.37 -3.26
N GLN A 631 12.97 22.51 -2.24
CA GLN A 631 13.54 22.69 -0.92
C GLN A 631 14.83 21.88 -0.72
N GLY A 632 14.97 20.77 -1.41
CA GLY A 632 16.13 19.94 -1.27
C GLY A 632 16.04 18.67 -2.11
N GLN A 633 17.15 17.96 -2.16
CA GLN A 633 17.31 16.71 -2.87
C GLN A 633 18.14 15.76 -2.02
N ASP A 634 17.67 14.54 -1.83
CA ASP A 634 18.34 13.48 -1.07
C ASP A 634 18.39 12.18 -1.87
N MET A 635 19.17 11.23 -1.37
CA MET A 635 19.21 9.87 -1.90
C MET A 635 18.52 8.91 -0.92
N ARG A 636 17.70 8.01 -1.48
CA ARG A 636 17.08 6.92 -0.74
C ARG A 636 17.41 5.61 -1.47
N GLY A 637 18.52 4.99 -1.09
CA GLY A 637 19.11 3.90 -1.88
C GLY A 637 19.57 4.40 -3.25
N ASN A 638 19.07 3.80 -4.33
CA ASN A 638 19.36 4.22 -5.70
C ASN A 638 18.38 5.27 -6.24
N ALA A 639 17.40 5.67 -5.45
CA ALA A 639 16.41 6.65 -5.85
C ALA A 639 16.78 8.05 -5.33
N VAL A 640 16.41 9.07 -6.11
CA VAL A 640 16.52 10.47 -5.73
C VAL A 640 15.18 10.91 -5.13
N VAL A 641 15.24 11.60 -3.99
CA VAL A 641 14.08 12.19 -3.32
C VAL A 641 14.14 13.70 -3.49
N ILE A 642 13.12 14.27 -4.10
CA ILE A 642 13.00 15.72 -4.33
C ILE A 642 11.89 16.24 -3.43
N ASN A 643 12.24 17.20 -2.56
CA ASN A 643 11.30 17.88 -1.69
C ASN A 643 10.96 19.27 -2.25
N ALA A 644 9.69 19.59 -2.31
CA ALA A 644 9.22 20.87 -2.84
C ALA A 644 7.97 21.35 -2.10
N MET A 645 7.72 22.66 -2.17
CA MET A 645 6.47 23.28 -1.76
C MET A 645 5.74 23.74 -3.01
N VAL A 646 4.55 23.21 -3.26
CA VAL A 646 3.80 23.45 -4.50
C VAL A 646 2.35 23.81 -4.18
N PRO A 647 1.77 24.84 -4.82
CA PRO A 647 0.35 25.14 -4.63
C PRO A 647 -0.53 23.93 -4.97
N LEU A 648 -1.51 23.64 -4.11
CA LEU A 648 -2.42 22.51 -4.29
C LEU A 648 -3.11 22.56 -5.68
N ALA A 649 -3.56 23.72 -6.11
CA ALA A 649 -4.23 23.90 -7.39
C ALA A 649 -3.38 23.44 -8.59
N ASN A 650 -2.06 23.45 -8.47
CA ASN A 650 -1.12 23.04 -9.51
C ASN A 650 -0.67 21.57 -9.40
N MET A 651 -1.08 20.87 -8.35
CA MET A 651 -0.72 19.45 -8.15
C MET A 651 -1.74 18.48 -8.71
N PHE A 652 -2.94 18.90 -9.02
CA PHE A 652 -3.93 18.00 -9.61
C PHE A 652 -3.45 17.46 -10.95
N GLY A 653 -3.59 16.17 -11.14
CA GLY A 653 -3.13 15.48 -12.36
C GLY A 653 -1.63 15.22 -12.45
N TYR A 654 -0.90 15.38 -11.34
CA TYR A 654 0.53 15.06 -11.29
C TYR A 654 0.80 13.57 -11.47
#